data_19cf40b31e3b40273bfce5ebfc57c525
#
_entry.id   19cf40b31e3b40273bfce5ebfc57c525
#
_cell.length_a   1.000
_cell.length_b   1.000
_cell.length_c   1.000
_cell.angle_alpha   90.00
_cell.angle_beta   90.00
_cell.angle_gamma   90.00
#
_symmetry.space_group_name_H-M   'P 1'
#
loop_
_entity.id
_entity.type
_entity.pdbx_description
1 polymer ?
#
loop_
_entity_poly.entity_id
_entity_poly.type
_entity_poly.pdbx_seq_one_letter_code
_entity_poly.pdbx_strand_id
1 'polypeptide(L)'
;MTENQIIHRLKTIPLYAESMEKLTVAPQTLSDEEKTYLLTSALVLIRKYERDRRYASYAELSYYIILKYALAFGDYEPLYDFCVNFGFYPIAQVITASNLVEFENIPFSMIQKRIGDQYSRDNLVHTFEQKRTHEILLETEDKDISFVAPTSYGKSSVIIERIAAHLDKEKRAAIIVPTKSLLMQTYRYVRSAHLGVKILIHDEMFDDEVSFVAVLTQERALRMMDKKNVCFDALYIDEAHRLLEKDSRSILLTRLIKLNEIRNPGAKTMYLSPLISNSNNLRYSLEQNIFEQRIRFNIKEPEIFELRLDGSIQQYNRFTDSFYQIGQSGDLFEYIHTNQTSKNFYYLYTPRKIEKFAEELAGTCEDITSCPEISEIVKNLCDYVHEDFFAIEYLKHGVVYLHGKIPDNVKEYLEYKFATVPAIKYLVANKVILEGMNLPIDSLYVLSGNNLHEKDLTNLIGRVNRLDQVFGITPNLAKLLPRIHFLNHEMYNRKNSKLENKIRLLKSTQFADKTKNPLLLEYNNSGEDEAQRQNRERIVAEEQAFFSVPDTPEKKLKQKMIALGMSTIFDLSDGLCTSILKRITRLQNMPNLHETHHLDRLRYLFVRNFDENIIDQEFSRLKNDKVIAYYKRFFENRKKSLKEKIGMELWFYNKRIEERDGLLYVGESYGEIPYSRTGINAHKNVYIDLCTKSRQQLVNIAIVKLKLEEDFISYKLHMFFQLMYDYGVLSSDEYNQIIYGTTDALKLQLVKLGLTINLINRLDDDGQLGNLSLDAQDNVQGNDAFEQYRASVDDFYRFELSRVI
;
A
#
# COMPACT_ATOMS: atom_id res chain seq x y z
N MET A 1 40.38 7.97 7.23
CA MET A 1 39.64 8.33 6.00
C MET A 1 38.20 7.82 6.14
N THR A 2 37.23 8.65 5.89
CA THR A 2 35.84 8.21 5.84
C THR A 2 35.62 7.33 4.61
N GLU A 3 34.62 6.45 4.64
CA GLU A 3 34.24 5.52 3.57
C GLU A 3 34.10 6.24 2.22
N ASN A 4 33.37 7.37 2.22
CA ASN A 4 33.18 8.22 1.06
C ASN A 4 34.49 8.77 0.46
N GLN A 5 35.53 8.99 1.25
CA GLN A 5 36.81 9.51 0.77
C GLN A 5 37.59 8.50 -0.06
N ILE A 6 37.51 7.20 0.22
CA ILE A 6 38.22 6.17 -0.54
C ILE A 6 37.50 5.92 -1.88
N ILE A 7 36.19 5.78 -1.88
CA ILE A 7 35.41 5.64 -3.13
C ILE A 7 35.62 6.89 -4.00
N HIS A 8 35.67 8.07 -3.39
CA HIS A 8 35.95 9.31 -4.12
C HIS A 8 37.35 9.32 -4.74
N ARG A 9 38.36 8.77 -4.06
CA ARG A 9 39.72 8.64 -4.62
C ARG A 9 39.80 7.62 -5.74
N LEU A 10 39.09 6.51 -5.65
CA LEU A 10 39.00 5.54 -6.75
C LEU A 10 38.51 6.17 -8.05
N LYS A 11 37.52 7.05 -7.96
CA LYS A 11 36.99 7.81 -9.12
C LYS A 11 38.02 8.71 -9.80
N THR A 12 39.06 9.14 -9.09
CA THR A 12 40.11 10.00 -9.67
C THR A 12 41.19 9.21 -10.40
N ILE A 13 41.15 7.88 -10.33
CA ILE A 13 42.07 7.02 -11.07
C ILE A 13 41.46 6.80 -12.48
N PRO A 14 42.12 7.27 -13.56
CA PRO A 14 41.56 7.22 -14.90
C PRO A 14 41.16 5.82 -15.33
N LEU A 15 42.02 4.83 -15.14
CA LEU A 15 41.76 3.44 -15.49
C LEU A 15 40.52 2.89 -14.78
N TYR A 16 40.32 3.23 -13.49
CA TYR A 16 39.14 2.80 -12.73
C TYR A 16 37.89 3.48 -13.25
N ALA A 17 37.94 4.78 -13.49
CA ALA A 17 36.79 5.54 -13.98
C ALA A 17 36.32 5.02 -15.36
N GLU A 18 37.23 4.83 -16.30
CA GLU A 18 36.97 4.29 -17.63
C GLU A 18 36.43 2.86 -17.58
N SER A 19 37.08 2.00 -16.78
CA SER A 19 36.62 0.62 -16.64
C SER A 19 35.23 0.53 -15.99
N MET A 20 34.91 1.38 -15.01
CA MET A 20 33.58 1.44 -14.39
C MET A 20 32.53 2.01 -15.34
N GLU A 21 32.87 2.98 -16.17
CA GLU A 21 31.97 3.46 -17.22
C GLU A 21 31.64 2.34 -18.21
N LYS A 22 32.65 1.68 -18.76
CA LYS A 22 32.48 0.54 -19.68
C LYS A 22 31.65 -0.57 -19.03
N LEU A 23 31.95 -0.96 -17.78
CA LEU A 23 31.18 -1.96 -17.05
C LEU A 23 29.70 -1.57 -16.90
N THR A 24 29.43 -0.27 -16.71
CA THR A 24 28.07 0.24 -16.57
C THR A 24 27.31 0.21 -17.88
N VAL A 25 27.89 0.75 -18.95
CA VAL A 25 27.21 1.12 -20.19
C VAL A 25 27.38 0.07 -21.30
N ALA A 26 28.60 -0.43 -21.48
CA ALA A 26 28.98 -1.31 -22.57
C ALA A 26 30.00 -2.36 -22.11
N PRO A 27 29.64 -3.28 -21.22
CA PRO A 27 30.59 -4.24 -20.60
C PRO A 27 31.42 -5.02 -21.63
N GLN A 28 30.85 -5.31 -22.79
CA GLN A 28 31.52 -6.07 -23.86
C GLN A 28 32.75 -5.37 -24.46
N THR A 29 32.92 -4.07 -24.17
CA THR A 29 34.08 -3.28 -24.63
C THR A 29 35.28 -3.34 -23.66
N LEU A 30 35.14 -4.00 -22.51
CA LEU A 30 36.21 -4.15 -21.53
C LEU A 30 37.31 -5.07 -22.08
N SER A 31 38.55 -4.62 -22.01
CA SER A 31 39.72 -5.45 -22.24
C SER A 31 39.99 -6.43 -21.08
N ASP A 32 40.79 -7.46 -21.28
CA ASP A 32 41.08 -8.45 -20.23
C ASP A 32 41.88 -7.81 -19.08
N GLU A 33 42.69 -6.80 -19.37
CA GLU A 33 43.40 -6.01 -18.34
C GLU A 33 42.42 -5.22 -17.48
N GLU A 34 41.42 -4.57 -18.10
CA GLU A 34 40.36 -3.83 -17.38
C GLU A 34 39.46 -4.75 -16.56
N LYS A 35 39.07 -5.93 -17.08
CA LYS A 35 38.35 -6.97 -16.32
C LYS A 35 39.10 -7.40 -15.07
N THR A 36 40.40 -7.77 -15.25
CA THR A 36 41.27 -8.16 -14.15
C THR A 36 41.43 -7.04 -13.13
N TYR A 37 41.58 -5.81 -13.59
CA TYR A 37 41.66 -4.66 -12.71
C TYR A 37 40.37 -4.43 -11.89
N LEU A 38 39.21 -4.54 -12.47
CA LEU A 38 37.94 -4.42 -11.78
C LEU A 38 37.73 -5.53 -10.74
N LEU A 39 37.95 -6.79 -11.11
CA LEU A 39 37.81 -7.90 -10.17
C LEU A 39 38.82 -7.82 -9.04
N THR A 40 40.10 -7.42 -9.32
CA THR A 40 41.13 -7.17 -8.28
C THR A 40 40.69 -6.05 -7.34
N SER A 41 40.11 -4.96 -7.89
CA SER A 41 39.55 -3.86 -7.09
C SER A 41 38.43 -4.32 -6.17
N ALA A 42 37.53 -5.17 -6.66
CA ALA A 42 36.46 -5.76 -5.87
C ALA A 42 37.01 -6.60 -4.71
N LEU A 43 38.04 -7.45 -4.96
CA LEU A 43 38.68 -8.24 -3.92
C LEU A 43 39.36 -7.37 -2.84
N VAL A 44 40.00 -6.27 -3.24
CA VAL A 44 40.61 -5.33 -2.29
C VAL A 44 39.55 -4.67 -1.41
N LEU A 45 38.42 -4.28 -1.98
CA LEU A 45 37.31 -3.69 -1.24
C LEU A 45 36.64 -4.68 -0.27
N ILE A 46 36.46 -5.94 -0.67
CA ILE A 46 35.98 -7.02 0.19
C ILE A 46 36.89 -7.20 1.39
N ARG A 47 38.19 -7.31 1.19
CA ARG A 47 39.19 -7.44 2.29
C ARG A 47 39.14 -6.27 3.27
N LYS A 48 38.87 -5.07 2.79
CA LYS A 48 38.67 -3.90 3.67
C LYS A 48 37.40 -4.00 4.49
N TYR A 49 36.28 -4.41 3.88
CA TYR A 49 35.04 -4.66 4.57
C TYR A 49 35.17 -5.78 5.62
N GLU A 50 35.87 -6.84 5.33
CA GLU A 50 36.15 -7.93 6.30
C GLU A 50 36.90 -7.46 7.53
N ARG A 51 37.85 -6.54 7.37
CA ARG A 51 38.61 -5.92 8.47
C ARG A 51 37.76 -4.95 9.29
N ASP A 52 36.86 -4.24 8.64
CA ASP A 52 35.96 -3.28 9.30
C ASP A 52 34.57 -3.29 8.65
N ARG A 53 33.65 -3.98 9.31
CA ARG A 53 32.26 -4.18 8.87
C ARG A 53 31.43 -2.90 8.80
N ARG A 54 31.94 -1.76 9.23
CA ARG A 54 31.28 -0.45 9.08
C ARG A 54 31.29 0.03 7.61
N TYR A 55 32.20 -0.49 6.79
CA TYR A 55 32.33 -0.11 5.37
C TYR A 55 31.44 -0.94 4.45
N ALA A 56 30.13 -0.96 4.72
CA ALA A 56 29.16 -1.75 3.96
C ALA A 56 29.15 -1.40 2.45
N SER A 57 29.37 -0.11 2.08
CA SER A 57 29.40 0.31 0.68
C SER A 57 30.53 -0.33 -0.15
N TYR A 58 31.61 -0.82 0.52
CA TYR A 58 32.65 -1.56 -0.19
C TYR A 58 32.18 -2.94 -0.61
N ALA A 59 31.44 -3.62 0.25
CA ALA A 59 30.83 -4.90 -0.11
C ALA A 59 29.78 -4.74 -1.21
N GLU A 60 28.95 -3.70 -1.12
CA GLU A 60 27.95 -3.37 -2.15
C GLU A 60 28.60 -3.09 -3.52
N LEU A 61 29.65 -2.27 -3.55
CA LEU A 61 30.37 -1.96 -4.78
C LEU A 61 31.05 -3.21 -5.36
N SER A 62 31.66 -4.04 -4.51
CA SER A 62 32.27 -5.30 -4.94
C SER A 62 31.24 -6.24 -5.53
N TYR A 63 30.10 -6.39 -4.86
CA TYR A 63 28.98 -7.18 -5.36
C TYR A 63 28.49 -6.67 -6.72
N TYR A 64 28.30 -5.35 -6.88
CA TYR A 64 27.90 -4.76 -8.14
C TYR A 64 28.88 -5.10 -9.29
N ILE A 65 30.18 -4.92 -9.05
CA ILE A 65 31.21 -5.23 -10.05
C ILE A 65 31.14 -6.70 -10.46
N ILE A 66 31.13 -7.60 -9.48
CA ILE A 66 31.12 -9.05 -9.71
C ILE A 66 29.83 -9.51 -10.41
N LEU A 67 28.66 -8.99 -9.96
CA LEU A 67 27.37 -9.33 -10.57
C LEU A 67 27.28 -8.87 -12.03
N LYS A 68 27.66 -7.62 -12.31
CA LYS A 68 27.66 -7.08 -13.68
C LYS A 68 28.64 -7.84 -14.57
N TYR A 69 29.83 -8.18 -14.06
CA TYR A 69 30.81 -8.99 -14.77
C TYR A 69 30.24 -10.37 -15.13
N ALA A 70 29.70 -11.08 -14.15
CA ALA A 70 29.15 -12.43 -14.36
C ALA A 70 28.02 -12.43 -15.41
N LEU A 71 27.09 -11.49 -15.31
CA LEU A 71 25.97 -11.38 -16.25
C LEU A 71 26.39 -10.95 -17.66
N ALA A 72 27.47 -10.14 -17.77
CA ALA A 72 27.96 -9.66 -19.06
C ALA A 72 28.80 -10.70 -19.83
N PHE A 73 29.63 -11.47 -19.11
CA PHE A 73 30.59 -12.38 -19.73
C PHE A 73 30.22 -13.87 -19.59
N GLY A 74 29.21 -14.21 -18.81
CA GLY A 74 28.84 -15.60 -18.55
C GLY A 74 29.81 -16.36 -17.65
N ASP A 75 30.78 -15.66 -17.05
CA ASP A 75 31.72 -16.21 -16.07
C ASP A 75 31.16 -15.99 -14.66
N TYR A 76 30.58 -17.05 -14.13
CA TYR A 76 29.88 -17.01 -12.84
C TYR A 76 30.75 -17.46 -11.65
N GLU A 77 31.99 -17.89 -11.86
CA GLU A 77 32.88 -18.33 -10.76
C GLU A 77 33.09 -17.23 -9.71
N PRO A 78 33.45 -15.98 -10.08
CA PRO A 78 33.64 -14.92 -9.09
C PRO A 78 32.34 -14.59 -8.33
N LEU A 79 31.18 -14.67 -8.98
CA LEU A 79 29.88 -14.45 -8.35
C LEU A 79 29.52 -15.57 -7.39
N TYR A 80 29.80 -16.82 -7.78
CA TYR A 80 29.56 -17.96 -6.92
C TYR A 80 30.39 -17.90 -5.65
N ASP A 81 31.69 -17.66 -5.76
CA ASP A 81 32.59 -17.51 -4.61
C ASP A 81 32.16 -16.37 -3.70
N PHE A 82 31.81 -15.23 -4.25
CA PHE A 82 31.25 -14.12 -3.49
C PHE A 82 30.00 -14.54 -2.72
N CYS A 83 29.03 -15.14 -3.40
CA CYS A 83 27.74 -15.53 -2.82
C CYS A 83 27.88 -16.53 -1.68
N VAL A 84 28.77 -17.51 -1.82
CA VAL A 84 29.04 -18.50 -0.77
C VAL A 84 29.67 -17.84 0.46
N ASN A 85 30.63 -16.95 0.25
CA ASN A 85 31.34 -16.28 1.34
C ASN A 85 30.49 -15.22 2.06
N PHE A 86 29.57 -14.54 1.33
CA PHE A 86 28.67 -13.54 1.91
C PHE A 86 27.31 -14.10 2.34
N GLY A 87 27.07 -15.40 2.11
CA GLY A 87 25.82 -16.05 2.48
C GLY A 87 24.66 -15.71 1.56
N PHE A 88 24.91 -15.37 0.29
CA PHE A 88 23.88 -15.14 -0.73
C PHE A 88 23.47 -16.46 -1.40
N TYR A 89 23.15 -17.45 -0.57
CA TYR A 89 22.86 -18.82 -1.00
C TYR A 89 21.80 -18.98 -2.08
N PRO A 90 20.74 -18.14 -2.15
CA PRO A 90 19.79 -18.22 -3.27
C PRO A 90 20.45 -18.06 -4.64
N ILE A 91 21.41 -17.14 -4.78
CA ILE A 91 22.16 -16.93 -6.03
C ILE A 91 23.10 -18.12 -6.30
N ALA A 92 23.86 -18.57 -5.30
CA ALA A 92 24.73 -19.71 -5.42
C ALA A 92 23.98 -20.98 -5.81
N GLN A 93 22.76 -21.19 -5.28
CA GLN A 93 21.91 -22.32 -5.66
C GLN A 93 21.49 -22.25 -7.14
N VAL A 94 21.07 -21.07 -7.62
CA VAL A 94 20.71 -20.93 -9.04
C VAL A 94 21.90 -21.20 -9.96
N ILE A 95 23.07 -20.67 -9.62
CA ILE A 95 24.32 -20.93 -10.38
C ILE A 95 24.60 -22.44 -10.48
N THR A 96 24.50 -23.14 -9.36
CA THR A 96 24.74 -24.59 -9.29
C THR A 96 23.65 -25.39 -10.02
N ALA A 97 22.37 -25.07 -9.77
CA ALA A 97 21.23 -25.79 -10.35
C ALA A 97 21.15 -25.59 -11.87
N SER A 98 21.62 -24.46 -12.38
CA SER A 98 21.66 -24.15 -13.82
C SER A 98 22.99 -24.57 -14.49
N ASN A 99 23.89 -25.22 -13.77
CA ASN A 99 25.21 -25.63 -14.24
C ASN A 99 26.02 -24.48 -14.90
N LEU A 100 25.95 -23.28 -14.31
CA LEU A 100 26.66 -22.10 -14.79
C LEU A 100 28.15 -22.08 -14.39
N VAL A 101 28.56 -22.97 -13.48
CA VAL A 101 29.96 -23.19 -13.03
C VAL A 101 30.21 -24.70 -13.00
N GLU A 102 31.35 -25.13 -13.58
CA GLU A 102 31.81 -26.50 -13.50
C GLU A 102 32.70 -26.68 -12.28
N PHE A 103 32.35 -27.63 -11.40
CA PHE A 103 33.13 -27.92 -10.22
C PHE A 103 34.02 -29.15 -10.50
N GLU A 104 35.33 -28.96 -10.61
CA GLU A 104 36.29 -30.06 -10.80
C GLU A 104 36.39 -30.98 -9.58
N ASN A 105 36.03 -30.47 -8.39
CA ASN A 105 36.16 -31.16 -7.12
C ASN A 105 34.81 -31.60 -6.53
N ILE A 106 34.46 -32.87 -6.73
CA ILE A 106 33.19 -33.47 -6.28
C ILE A 106 32.95 -33.31 -4.76
N PRO A 107 33.93 -33.58 -3.84
CA PRO A 107 33.75 -33.36 -2.43
C PRO A 107 33.41 -31.90 -2.05
N PHE A 108 34.03 -30.94 -2.72
CA PHE A 108 33.73 -29.52 -2.48
C PHE A 108 32.30 -29.16 -2.90
N SER A 109 31.88 -29.60 -4.07
CA SER A 109 30.50 -29.35 -4.55
C SER A 109 29.45 -30.01 -3.66
N MET A 110 29.72 -31.20 -3.11
CA MET A 110 28.84 -31.87 -2.15
C MET A 110 28.72 -31.11 -0.83
N ILE A 111 29.84 -30.57 -0.32
CA ILE A 111 29.83 -29.75 0.92
C ILE A 111 29.02 -28.48 0.70
N GLN A 112 29.24 -27.80 -0.43
CA GLN A 112 28.52 -26.59 -0.76
C GLN A 112 26.99 -26.83 -0.93
N LYS A 113 26.63 -27.94 -1.57
CA LYS A 113 25.22 -28.35 -1.65
C LYS A 113 24.64 -28.57 -0.26
N ARG A 114 25.37 -29.27 0.63
CA ARG A 114 24.92 -29.53 2.00
C ARG A 114 24.75 -28.26 2.82
N ILE A 115 25.63 -27.28 2.61
CA ILE A 115 25.49 -25.93 3.21
C ILE A 115 24.23 -25.27 2.67
N GLY A 116 24.01 -25.25 1.35
CA GLY A 116 22.82 -24.67 0.74
C GLY A 116 21.52 -25.30 1.26
N ASP A 117 21.48 -26.63 1.42
CA ASP A 117 20.33 -27.37 1.95
C ASP A 117 19.96 -26.92 3.38
N GLN A 118 20.91 -26.50 4.21
CA GLN A 118 20.67 -25.97 5.55
C GLN A 118 19.92 -24.63 5.53
N TYR A 119 20.01 -23.87 4.45
CA TYR A 119 19.33 -22.57 4.26
C TYR A 119 18.04 -22.69 3.46
N SER A 120 17.69 -23.90 3.03
CA SER A 120 16.45 -24.19 2.33
C SER A 120 15.31 -24.45 3.31
N ARG A 121 14.17 -23.79 3.11
CA ARG A 121 12.95 -24.01 3.88
C ARG A 121 11.75 -23.80 2.94
N ASP A 122 10.80 -24.71 2.96
CA ASP A 122 9.56 -24.66 2.14
C ASP A 122 9.85 -24.38 0.64
N ASN A 123 10.87 -25.00 0.07
CA ASN A 123 11.37 -24.81 -1.30
C ASN A 123 11.96 -23.42 -1.60
N LEU A 124 12.14 -22.59 -0.58
CA LEU A 124 12.81 -21.29 -0.69
C LEU A 124 14.17 -21.37 -0.02
N VAL A 125 15.20 -20.83 -0.68
CA VAL A 125 16.52 -20.68 -0.10
C VAL A 125 16.67 -19.28 0.48
N HIS A 126 17.08 -19.21 1.74
CA HIS A 126 17.28 -17.96 2.43
C HIS A 126 18.75 -17.53 2.37
N THR A 127 19.01 -16.23 2.40
CA THR A 127 20.36 -15.74 2.67
C THR A 127 20.74 -16.07 4.12
N PHE A 128 22.06 -16.09 4.39
CA PHE A 128 22.56 -16.25 5.75
C PHE A 128 21.94 -15.24 6.72
N GLU A 129 21.89 -13.98 6.30
CA GLU A 129 21.36 -12.90 7.12
C GLU A 129 19.84 -13.05 7.37
N GLN A 130 19.07 -13.47 6.34
CA GLN A 130 17.65 -13.76 6.53
C GLN A 130 17.43 -14.86 7.56
N LYS A 131 18.05 -16.03 7.38
CA LYS A 131 17.86 -17.17 8.29
C LYS A 131 18.23 -16.80 9.72
N ARG A 132 19.43 -16.26 9.92
CA ARG A 132 19.89 -15.82 11.24
C ARG A 132 18.95 -14.81 11.89
N THR A 133 18.50 -13.82 11.14
CA THR A 133 17.58 -12.80 11.66
C THR A 133 16.24 -13.41 12.02
N HIS A 134 15.72 -14.34 11.23
CA HIS A 134 14.47 -15.05 11.54
C HIS A 134 14.61 -15.85 12.83
N GLU A 135 15.70 -16.61 12.99
CA GLU A 135 15.96 -17.39 14.22
C GLU A 135 16.00 -16.47 15.46
N ILE A 136 16.74 -15.37 15.40
CA ILE A 136 16.78 -14.38 16.49
C ILE A 136 15.39 -13.79 16.78
N LEU A 137 14.63 -13.45 15.75
CA LEU A 137 13.30 -12.87 15.93
C LEU A 137 12.29 -13.87 16.51
N LEU A 138 12.44 -15.17 16.26
CA LEU A 138 11.60 -16.19 16.85
C LEU A 138 11.93 -16.45 18.32
N GLU A 139 13.19 -16.35 18.70
CA GLU A 139 13.65 -16.66 20.05
C GLU A 139 13.65 -15.46 21.02
N THR A 140 13.68 -14.23 20.50
CA THR A 140 13.77 -13.06 21.37
C THR A 140 12.52 -12.85 22.23
N GLU A 141 12.75 -12.57 23.51
CA GLU A 141 11.71 -12.26 24.51
C GLU A 141 11.57 -10.75 24.77
N ASP A 142 12.28 -9.89 24.02
CA ASP A 142 12.17 -8.45 24.14
C ASP A 142 10.71 -7.99 23.92
N LYS A 143 10.30 -6.97 24.69
CA LYS A 143 8.95 -6.42 24.65
C LYS A 143 8.67 -5.70 23.33
N ASP A 144 9.60 -4.87 22.90
CA ASP A 144 9.50 -4.09 21.67
C ASP A 144 10.60 -4.53 20.70
N ILE A 145 10.19 -5.03 19.54
CA ILE A 145 11.08 -5.57 18.52
C ILE A 145 10.89 -4.81 17.23
N SER A 146 11.95 -4.48 16.51
CA SER A 146 11.88 -3.92 15.16
C SER A 146 12.59 -4.81 14.16
N PHE A 147 11.89 -5.19 13.11
CA PHE A 147 12.45 -5.90 11.96
C PHE A 147 12.49 -4.99 10.75
N VAL A 148 13.69 -4.58 10.36
CA VAL A 148 13.91 -3.74 9.18
C VAL A 148 14.55 -4.59 8.09
N ALA A 149 13.78 -4.82 7.02
CA ALA A 149 14.25 -5.62 5.89
C ALA A 149 13.69 -5.07 4.57
N PRO A 150 14.42 -5.14 3.45
CA PRO A 150 13.91 -4.75 2.15
C PRO A 150 12.60 -5.47 1.81
N THR A 151 11.85 -4.96 0.83
CA THR A 151 10.66 -5.66 0.32
C THR A 151 11.05 -7.04 -0.23
N SER A 152 10.17 -8.03 -0.10
CA SER A 152 10.38 -9.43 -0.52
C SER A 152 11.34 -10.26 0.35
N TYR A 153 11.81 -9.75 1.49
CA TYR A 153 12.69 -10.50 2.42
C TYR A 153 11.93 -11.25 3.53
N GLY A 154 10.67 -11.61 3.31
CA GLY A 154 9.92 -12.50 4.21
C GLY A 154 9.38 -11.85 5.49
N LYS A 155 9.15 -10.53 5.53
CA LYS A 155 8.56 -9.86 6.70
C LYS A 155 7.26 -10.51 7.17
N SER A 156 6.36 -10.84 6.25
CA SER A 156 5.06 -11.44 6.58
C SER A 156 5.19 -12.90 7.06
N SER A 157 6.16 -13.69 6.56
CA SER A 157 6.39 -15.05 7.05
C SER A 157 6.88 -15.05 8.50
N VAL A 158 7.76 -14.12 8.86
CA VAL A 158 8.25 -13.96 10.24
C VAL A 158 7.10 -13.71 11.22
N ILE A 159 6.11 -12.87 10.83
CA ILE A 159 4.92 -12.63 11.68
C ILE A 159 4.20 -13.96 11.97
N ILE A 160 3.89 -14.72 10.92
CA ILE A 160 3.13 -15.96 11.06
C ILE A 160 3.91 -17.02 11.83
N GLU A 161 5.20 -17.17 11.53
CA GLU A 161 6.06 -18.11 12.25
C GLU A 161 6.15 -17.77 13.73
N ARG A 162 6.29 -16.48 14.08
CA ARG A 162 6.32 -16.03 15.45
C ARG A 162 4.98 -16.24 16.16
N ILE A 163 3.85 -15.94 15.51
CA ILE A 163 2.52 -16.23 16.06
C ILE A 163 2.40 -17.73 16.31
N ALA A 164 2.72 -18.57 15.34
CA ALA A 164 2.65 -20.02 15.49
C ALA A 164 3.52 -20.55 16.64
N ALA A 165 4.73 -19.99 16.81
CA ALA A 165 5.67 -20.41 17.86
C ALA A 165 5.25 -19.97 19.28
N HIS A 166 4.48 -18.89 19.42
CA HIS A 166 4.16 -18.28 20.72
C HIS A 166 2.66 -18.26 21.05
N LEU A 167 1.80 -18.86 20.22
CA LEU A 167 0.34 -18.80 20.39
C LEU A 167 -0.16 -19.33 21.75
N ASP A 168 0.56 -20.27 22.33
CA ASP A 168 0.23 -20.81 23.66
C ASP A 168 0.39 -19.77 24.78
N LYS A 169 1.32 -18.83 24.63
CA LYS A 169 1.63 -17.75 25.58
C LYS A 169 0.95 -16.45 25.19
N GLU A 170 0.94 -16.11 23.91
CA GLU A 170 0.42 -14.88 23.31
C GLU A 170 -0.92 -15.17 22.61
N LYS A 171 -1.94 -15.51 23.44
CA LYS A 171 -3.24 -16.01 22.96
C LYS A 171 -4.01 -15.02 22.07
N ARG A 172 -3.80 -13.73 22.28
CA ARG A 172 -4.49 -12.65 21.57
C ARG A 172 -3.49 -11.85 20.74
N ALA A 173 -3.25 -12.33 19.52
CA ALA A 173 -2.33 -11.67 18.58
C ALA A 173 -3.11 -10.76 17.61
N ALA A 174 -2.56 -9.56 17.32
CA ALA A 174 -3.14 -8.68 16.32
C ALA A 174 -2.07 -8.21 15.32
N ILE A 175 -2.38 -8.36 14.03
CA ILE A 175 -1.60 -7.83 12.91
C ILE A 175 -2.29 -6.55 12.43
N ILE A 176 -1.62 -5.43 12.60
CA ILE A 176 -2.16 -4.12 12.21
C ILE A 176 -1.60 -3.73 10.87
N VAL A 177 -2.50 -3.53 9.92
CA VAL A 177 -2.18 -3.20 8.53
C VAL A 177 -2.78 -1.85 8.13
N PRO A 178 -2.12 -1.08 7.23
CA PRO A 178 -2.56 0.27 6.93
C PRO A 178 -3.79 0.35 6.01
N THR A 179 -4.12 -0.68 5.23
CA THR A 179 -5.19 -0.61 4.23
C THR A 179 -6.08 -1.85 4.21
N LYS A 180 -7.30 -1.69 3.68
CA LYS A 180 -8.24 -2.81 3.49
C LYS A 180 -7.70 -3.86 2.50
N SER A 181 -7.00 -3.43 1.46
CA SER A 181 -6.41 -4.34 0.47
C SER A 181 -5.34 -5.22 1.12
N LEU A 182 -4.42 -4.62 1.89
CA LEU A 182 -3.40 -5.35 2.61
C LEU A 182 -4.00 -6.25 3.71
N LEU A 183 -5.12 -5.81 4.33
CA LEU A 183 -5.85 -6.62 5.31
C LEU A 183 -6.31 -7.95 4.68
N MET A 184 -6.96 -7.91 3.53
CA MET A 184 -7.45 -9.13 2.86
C MET A 184 -6.31 -10.03 2.38
N GLN A 185 -5.20 -9.46 1.92
CA GLN A 185 -4.00 -10.22 1.57
C GLN A 185 -3.39 -10.90 2.79
N THR A 186 -3.22 -10.17 3.89
CA THR A 186 -2.67 -10.71 5.14
C THR A 186 -3.60 -11.77 5.73
N TYR A 187 -4.92 -11.54 5.70
CA TYR A 187 -5.91 -12.52 6.12
C TYR A 187 -5.77 -13.86 5.39
N ARG A 188 -5.70 -13.83 4.04
CA ARG A 188 -5.51 -15.05 3.25
C ARG A 188 -4.22 -15.78 3.62
N TYR A 189 -3.16 -15.01 3.85
CA TYR A 189 -1.86 -15.56 4.23
C TYR A 189 -1.89 -16.19 5.64
N VAL A 190 -2.54 -15.53 6.62
CA VAL A 190 -2.74 -16.10 7.97
C VAL A 190 -3.64 -17.33 7.92
N ARG A 191 -4.72 -17.29 7.10
CA ARG A 191 -5.65 -18.44 6.91
C ARG A 191 -4.92 -19.65 6.34
N SER A 192 -4.03 -19.46 5.36
CA SER A 192 -3.27 -20.56 4.75
C SER A 192 -2.27 -21.21 5.71
N ALA A 193 -1.92 -20.57 6.81
CA ALA A 193 -1.03 -21.12 7.84
C ALA A 193 -1.71 -22.10 8.81
N HIS A 194 -3.04 -22.25 8.75
CA HIS A 194 -3.83 -23.20 9.56
C HIS A 194 -3.48 -23.19 11.06
N LEU A 195 -3.47 -22.01 11.68
CA LEU A 195 -3.04 -21.84 13.09
C LEU A 195 -4.00 -22.46 14.13
N GLY A 196 -5.16 -22.97 13.72
CA GLY A 196 -6.13 -23.65 14.62
C GLY A 196 -6.93 -22.70 15.53
N VAL A 197 -6.83 -21.38 15.33
CA VAL A 197 -7.57 -20.37 16.08
C VAL A 197 -8.42 -19.52 15.15
N LYS A 198 -9.44 -18.85 15.72
CA LYS A 198 -10.30 -17.92 14.97
C LYS A 198 -9.49 -16.73 14.45
N ILE A 199 -9.74 -16.35 13.20
CA ILE A 199 -9.11 -15.17 12.57
C ILE A 199 -10.15 -14.07 12.47
N LEU A 200 -9.88 -12.93 13.09
CA LEU A 200 -10.78 -11.79 13.13
C LEU A 200 -10.30 -10.73 12.14
N ILE A 201 -11.15 -10.33 11.20
CA ILE A 201 -10.84 -9.25 10.24
C ILE A 201 -11.76 -8.03 10.43
N HIS A 202 -12.69 -8.11 11.35
CA HIS A 202 -13.59 -7.04 11.72
C HIS A 202 -13.76 -6.98 13.23
N ASP A 203 -13.85 -5.77 13.80
CA ASP A 203 -13.98 -5.55 15.24
C ASP A 203 -15.26 -6.17 15.86
N GLU A 204 -16.32 -6.32 15.07
CA GLU A 204 -17.58 -6.93 15.51
C GLU A 204 -17.61 -8.47 15.38
N MET A 205 -16.57 -9.11 14.86
CA MET A 205 -16.46 -10.56 14.83
C MET A 205 -16.01 -11.16 16.18
N PHE A 206 -15.49 -10.32 17.07
CA PHE A 206 -15.05 -10.76 18.39
C PHE A 206 -16.25 -11.06 19.29
N ASP A 207 -16.30 -12.27 19.82
CA ASP A 207 -17.33 -12.78 20.73
C ASP A 207 -16.69 -13.46 21.94
N ASP A 208 -15.87 -12.67 22.66
CA ASP A 208 -15.19 -13.05 23.90
C ASP A 208 -14.24 -14.27 23.76
N GLU A 209 -13.66 -14.49 22.58
CA GLU A 209 -12.68 -15.55 22.36
C GLU A 209 -11.46 -15.39 23.28
N VAL A 210 -11.01 -16.53 23.83
CA VAL A 210 -9.82 -16.59 24.68
C VAL A 210 -8.55 -16.48 23.85
N SER A 211 -8.54 -17.13 22.68
CA SER A 211 -7.40 -17.16 21.77
C SER A 211 -7.85 -16.84 20.34
N PHE A 212 -7.17 -15.91 19.69
CA PHE A 212 -7.46 -15.51 18.31
C PHE A 212 -6.28 -14.80 17.66
N VAL A 213 -6.31 -14.73 16.34
CA VAL A 213 -5.45 -13.85 15.55
C VAL A 213 -6.33 -12.81 14.86
N ALA A 214 -6.10 -11.53 15.14
CA ALA A 214 -6.82 -10.43 14.50
C ALA A 214 -5.97 -9.80 13.39
N VAL A 215 -6.52 -9.62 12.19
CA VAL A 215 -5.92 -8.84 11.10
C VAL A 215 -6.79 -7.60 10.91
N LEU A 216 -6.33 -6.46 11.38
CA LEU A 216 -7.15 -5.26 11.51
C LEU A 216 -6.43 -4.01 11.00
N THR A 217 -7.21 -2.99 10.61
CA THR A 217 -6.67 -1.63 10.54
C THR A 217 -6.63 -1.01 11.94
N GLN A 218 -5.81 0.03 12.14
CA GLN A 218 -5.72 0.71 13.45
C GLN A 218 -7.08 1.22 13.93
N GLU A 219 -7.95 1.64 13.04
CA GLU A 219 -9.30 2.12 13.37
C GLU A 219 -10.18 0.99 13.92
N ARG A 220 -10.14 -0.17 13.27
CA ARG A 220 -10.89 -1.37 13.72
C ARG A 220 -10.35 -1.90 15.05
N ALA A 221 -9.03 -1.95 15.20
CA ALA A 221 -8.41 -2.40 16.44
C ALA A 221 -8.76 -1.49 17.63
N LEU A 222 -8.72 -0.16 17.45
CA LEU A 222 -9.14 0.79 18.48
C LEU A 222 -10.62 0.63 18.85
N ARG A 223 -11.52 0.43 17.86
CA ARG A 223 -12.94 0.18 18.15
C ARG A 223 -13.16 -1.12 18.90
N MET A 224 -12.44 -2.18 18.54
CA MET A 224 -12.51 -3.46 19.24
C MET A 224 -12.08 -3.32 20.70
N MET A 225 -10.98 -2.60 20.96
CA MET A 225 -10.51 -2.31 22.30
C MET A 225 -11.52 -1.48 23.09
N ASP A 226 -12.12 -0.45 22.48
CA ASP A 226 -13.07 0.45 23.15
C ASP A 226 -14.38 -0.26 23.51
N LYS A 227 -15.00 -0.98 22.56
CA LYS A 227 -16.31 -1.62 22.74
C LYS A 227 -16.28 -2.86 23.64
N LYS A 228 -15.25 -3.66 23.52
CA LYS A 228 -15.16 -4.99 24.16
C LYS A 228 -14.17 -5.03 25.31
N ASN A 229 -13.51 -3.90 25.62
CA ASN A 229 -12.46 -3.81 26.64
C ASN A 229 -11.35 -4.85 26.50
N VAL A 230 -11.08 -5.26 25.26
CA VAL A 230 -10.08 -6.26 24.92
C VAL A 230 -8.70 -5.62 24.86
N CYS A 231 -7.66 -6.38 25.16
CA CYS A 231 -6.26 -6.05 24.88
C CYS A 231 -5.60 -7.23 24.18
N PHE A 232 -4.48 -6.93 23.50
CA PHE A 232 -3.70 -7.91 22.77
C PHE A 232 -2.44 -8.28 23.56
N ASP A 233 -2.04 -9.55 23.50
CA ASP A 233 -0.79 -10.03 24.09
C ASP A 233 0.39 -9.73 23.17
N ALA A 234 0.15 -9.76 21.85
CA ALA A 234 1.13 -9.41 20.83
C ALA A 234 0.52 -8.50 19.75
N LEU A 235 1.22 -7.42 19.42
CA LEU A 235 0.93 -6.50 18.32
C LEU A 235 2.01 -6.60 17.26
N TYR A 236 1.62 -6.87 16.02
CA TYR A 236 2.48 -6.87 14.84
C TYR A 236 2.09 -5.69 13.97
N ILE A 237 2.94 -4.67 13.89
CA ILE A 237 2.68 -3.44 13.12
C ILE A 237 3.35 -3.55 11.76
N ASP A 238 2.59 -3.89 10.74
CA ASP A 238 3.12 -3.89 9.37
C ASP A 238 3.19 -2.47 8.81
N GLU A 239 4.17 -2.22 7.96
CA GLU A 239 4.51 -0.89 7.44
C GLU A 239 4.69 0.16 8.55
N ALA A 240 5.41 -0.20 9.62
CA ALA A 240 5.58 0.60 10.83
C ALA A 240 6.18 2.00 10.59
N HIS A 241 6.82 2.26 9.43
CA HIS A 241 7.28 3.58 9.06
C HIS A 241 6.17 4.63 8.98
N ARG A 242 4.90 4.20 8.89
CA ARG A 242 3.73 5.09 8.97
C ARG A 242 3.59 5.78 10.31
N LEU A 243 4.16 5.25 11.38
CA LEU A 243 4.26 5.95 12.66
C LEU A 243 5.04 7.27 12.60
N LEU A 244 5.86 7.45 11.56
CA LEU A 244 6.65 8.65 11.33
C LEU A 244 5.93 9.69 10.47
N GLU A 245 4.75 9.37 9.94
CA GLU A 245 3.92 10.30 9.18
C GLU A 245 3.21 11.28 10.12
N LYS A 246 2.90 12.49 9.61
CA LYS A 246 2.25 13.54 10.40
C LYS A 246 0.74 13.61 10.10
N ASP A 247 0.12 12.47 9.83
CA ASP A 247 -1.31 12.39 9.54
C ASP A 247 -2.14 11.86 10.73
N SER A 248 -3.44 11.93 10.62
CA SER A 248 -4.36 11.44 11.65
C SER A 248 -4.24 9.93 11.89
N ARG A 249 -3.85 9.16 10.87
CA ARG A 249 -3.74 7.71 10.96
C ARG A 249 -2.51 7.27 11.74
N SER A 250 -1.40 8.00 11.62
CA SER A 250 -0.20 7.76 12.42
C SER A 250 -0.46 8.00 13.92
N ILE A 251 -1.28 9.01 14.23
CA ILE A 251 -1.70 9.31 15.60
C ILE A 251 -2.57 8.17 16.15
N LEU A 252 -3.56 7.70 15.39
CA LEU A 252 -4.41 6.58 15.79
C LEU A 252 -3.60 5.29 16.01
N LEU A 253 -2.60 5.03 15.18
CA LEU A 253 -1.71 3.88 15.34
C LEU A 253 -0.86 3.97 16.61
N THR A 254 -0.29 5.13 16.91
CA THR A 254 0.45 5.33 18.15
C THR A 254 -0.48 5.22 19.38
N ARG A 255 -1.68 5.76 19.28
CA ARG A 255 -2.71 5.66 20.32
C ARG A 255 -3.10 4.22 20.62
N LEU A 256 -3.26 3.39 19.56
CA LEU A 256 -3.50 1.96 19.68
C LEU A 256 -2.41 1.27 20.51
N ILE A 257 -1.14 1.52 20.17
CA ILE A 257 0.00 0.89 20.83
C ILE A 257 0.04 1.30 22.32
N LYS A 258 -0.09 2.61 22.62
CA LYS A 258 -0.11 3.11 23.99
C LYS A 258 -1.28 2.57 24.80
N LEU A 259 -2.48 2.52 24.22
CA LEU A 259 -3.66 2.01 24.90
C LEU A 259 -3.50 0.52 25.23
N ASN A 260 -2.94 -0.26 24.28
CA ASN A 260 -2.68 -1.68 24.51
C ASN A 260 -1.66 -1.87 25.64
N GLU A 261 -0.58 -1.10 25.65
CA GLU A 261 0.44 -1.15 26.71
C GLU A 261 -0.13 -0.79 28.10
N ILE A 262 -0.97 0.23 28.18
CA ILE A 262 -1.62 0.61 29.44
C ILE A 262 -2.51 -0.52 29.95
N ARG A 263 -3.26 -1.19 29.08
CA ARG A 263 -4.17 -2.29 29.44
C ARG A 263 -3.47 -3.61 29.69
N ASN A 264 -2.40 -3.87 28.95
CA ASN A 264 -1.56 -5.07 29.08
C ASN A 264 -0.07 -4.68 29.09
N PRO A 265 0.52 -4.34 30.26
CA PRO A 265 1.92 -3.94 30.34
C PRO A 265 2.91 -5.02 29.92
N GLY A 266 2.48 -6.28 29.86
CA GLY A 266 3.28 -7.42 29.39
C GLY A 266 3.17 -7.67 27.88
N ALA A 267 2.36 -6.90 27.15
CA ALA A 267 2.19 -7.06 25.72
C ALA A 267 3.49 -6.84 24.96
N LYS A 268 3.70 -7.63 23.90
CA LYS A 268 4.83 -7.50 22.98
C LYS A 268 4.42 -6.72 21.74
N THR A 269 5.31 -5.89 21.22
CA THR A 269 5.06 -5.14 19.98
C THR A 269 6.19 -5.35 18.99
N MET A 270 5.86 -5.83 17.79
CA MET A 270 6.82 -6.02 16.71
C MET A 270 6.53 -5.05 15.56
N TYR A 271 7.51 -4.22 15.25
CA TYR A 271 7.47 -3.21 14.19
C TYR A 271 8.16 -3.73 12.94
N LEU A 272 7.44 -3.83 11.82
CA LEU A 272 7.99 -4.30 10.55
C LEU A 272 7.99 -3.19 9.51
N SER A 273 9.14 -2.93 8.91
CA SER A 273 9.26 -1.91 7.87
C SER A 273 10.48 -2.13 6.96
N PRO A 274 10.38 -1.75 5.68
CA PRO A 274 11.56 -1.70 4.80
C PRO A 274 12.35 -0.38 4.91
N LEU A 275 11.77 0.66 5.56
CA LEU A 275 12.14 2.07 5.28
C LEU A 275 12.50 2.88 6.53
N ILE A 276 12.95 2.23 7.60
CA ILE A 276 13.34 2.93 8.83
C ILE A 276 14.87 2.95 8.93
N SER A 277 15.46 4.13 9.14
CA SER A 277 16.90 4.25 9.33
C SER A 277 17.33 3.93 10.77
N ASN A 278 16.47 4.26 11.74
CA ASN A 278 16.72 4.01 13.16
C ASN A 278 15.39 3.71 13.86
N SER A 279 15.25 2.52 14.41
CA SER A 279 14.02 2.08 15.09
C SER A 279 13.69 2.92 16.31
N ASN A 280 14.64 3.61 16.90
CA ASN A 280 14.38 4.57 17.98
C ASN A 280 13.47 5.74 17.57
N ASN A 281 13.35 6.01 16.27
CA ASN A 281 12.44 7.04 15.77
C ASN A 281 10.96 6.63 15.85
N LEU A 282 10.68 5.34 16.03
CA LEU A 282 9.31 4.81 16.22
C LEU A 282 8.78 5.01 17.66
N ARG A 283 9.67 5.24 18.62
CA ARG A 283 9.31 5.37 20.02
C ARG A 283 8.30 6.49 20.24
N TYR A 284 7.35 6.26 21.09
CA TYR A 284 6.39 7.24 21.60
C TYR A 284 6.72 7.67 23.05
N SER A 285 7.65 6.98 23.72
CA SER A 285 8.20 7.31 25.04
C SER A 285 9.71 7.16 25.02
N LEU A 286 10.41 7.96 25.83
CA LEU A 286 11.87 7.88 25.96
C LEU A 286 12.32 6.61 26.69
N GLU A 287 11.47 6.07 27.54
CA GLU A 287 11.75 4.85 28.30
C GLU A 287 11.64 3.58 27.46
N GLN A 288 10.96 3.67 26.32
CA GLN A 288 10.80 2.54 25.42
C GLN A 288 12.14 2.14 24.80
N ASN A 289 12.49 0.87 24.91
CA ASN A 289 13.69 0.28 24.29
C ASN A 289 13.23 -0.68 23.20
N ILE A 290 13.67 -0.43 21.95
CA ILE A 290 13.30 -1.25 20.80
C ILE A 290 14.52 -2.07 20.39
N PHE A 291 14.41 -3.40 20.46
CA PHE A 291 15.41 -4.33 19.95
C PHE A 291 15.34 -4.39 18.43
N GLU A 292 16.34 -3.85 17.75
CA GLU A 292 16.38 -3.78 16.29
C GLU A 292 17.11 -4.98 15.68
N GLN A 293 16.45 -5.67 14.75
CA GLN A 293 17.06 -6.58 13.81
C GLN A 293 16.93 -6.03 12.39
N ARG A 294 18.02 -6.03 11.64
CA ARG A 294 18.10 -5.41 10.33
C ARG A 294 18.83 -6.29 9.33
N ILE A 295 18.21 -6.52 8.17
CA ILE A 295 18.89 -7.05 6.99
C ILE A 295 19.57 -5.89 6.28
N ARG A 296 20.87 -5.93 6.18
CA ARG A 296 21.71 -4.81 5.71
C ARG A 296 21.90 -4.82 4.21
N PHE A 297 22.07 -6.00 3.62
CA PHE A 297 22.41 -6.12 2.21
C PHE A 297 21.19 -6.47 1.36
N ASN A 298 20.99 -5.68 0.31
CA ASN A 298 20.03 -6.01 -0.73
C ASN A 298 20.77 -6.78 -1.84
N ILE A 299 20.25 -7.95 -2.21
CA ILE A 299 20.81 -8.74 -3.34
C ILE A 299 20.40 -8.20 -4.70
N LYS A 300 19.45 -7.27 -4.77
CA LYS A 300 19.09 -6.56 -6.00
C LYS A 300 19.83 -5.25 -6.12
N GLU A 301 20.39 -4.99 -7.29
CA GLU A 301 21.10 -3.75 -7.61
C GLU A 301 20.44 -3.09 -8.84
N PRO A 302 19.67 -1.98 -8.67
CA PRO A 302 18.92 -1.40 -9.77
C PRO A 302 19.81 -0.73 -10.81
N GLU A 303 19.49 -0.94 -12.08
CA GLU A 303 20.00 -0.15 -13.21
C GLU A 303 19.07 1.04 -13.44
N ILE A 304 19.63 2.25 -13.43
CA ILE A 304 18.87 3.50 -13.45
C ILE A 304 19.15 4.22 -14.76
N PHE A 305 18.08 4.49 -15.50
CA PHE A 305 18.10 5.21 -16.77
C PHE A 305 17.32 6.51 -16.67
N GLU A 306 17.75 7.53 -17.38
CA GLU A 306 17.05 8.81 -17.51
C GLU A 306 16.87 9.15 -18.98
N LEU A 307 15.63 9.34 -19.44
CA LEU A 307 15.33 10.01 -20.68
C LEU A 307 15.15 11.51 -20.37
N ARG A 308 16.01 12.35 -20.96
CA ARG A 308 15.97 13.81 -20.79
C ARG A 308 15.04 14.48 -21.79
N LEU A 309 14.71 15.76 -21.53
CA LEU A 309 13.86 16.56 -22.42
C LEU A 309 14.45 16.77 -23.82
N ASP A 310 15.78 16.72 -23.97
CA ASP A 310 16.49 16.82 -25.24
C ASP A 310 16.58 15.50 -26.00
N GLY A 311 15.92 14.44 -25.49
CA GLY A 311 15.94 13.10 -26.05
C GLY A 311 17.17 12.28 -25.68
N SER A 312 18.18 12.85 -24.99
CA SER A 312 19.36 12.10 -24.56
C SER A 312 19.01 11.07 -23.51
N ILE A 313 19.58 9.87 -23.66
CA ILE A 313 19.40 8.76 -22.74
C ILE A 313 20.65 8.64 -21.88
N GLN A 314 20.49 8.70 -20.58
CA GLN A 314 21.58 8.59 -19.61
C GLN A 314 21.42 7.34 -18.76
N GLN A 315 22.53 6.66 -18.44
CA GLN A 315 22.56 5.63 -17.40
C GLN A 315 23.30 6.16 -16.17
N TYR A 316 22.69 6.04 -15.00
CA TYR A 316 23.28 6.50 -13.73
C TYR A 316 23.95 5.37 -12.98
N ASN A 317 25.17 5.60 -12.56
CA ASN A 317 25.88 4.70 -11.64
C ASN A 317 25.96 5.37 -10.26
N ARG A 318 25.32 4.75 -9.24
CA ARG A 318 25.26 5.28 -7.88
C ARG A 318 26.60 5.29 -7.16
N PHE A 319 27.50 4.37 -7.50
CA PHE A 319 28.81 4.25 -6.88
C PHE A 319 29.78 5.31 -7.37
N THR A 320 29.71 5.66 -8.65
CA THR A 320 30.51 6.76 -9.22
C THR A 320 29.79 8.10 -9.14
N ASP A 321 28.48 8.14 -8.81
CA ASP A 321 27.62 9.33 -8.86
C ASP A 321 27.68 10.04 -10.21
N SER A 322 27.74 9.27 -11.29
CA SER A 322 27.94 9.76 -12.64
C SER A 322 26.80 9.33 -13.57
N PHE A 323 26.49 10.20 -14.52
CA PHE A 323 25.58 9.94 -15.61
C PHE A 323 26.39 9.73 -16.89
N TYR A 324 26.16 8.61 -17.57
CA TYR A 324 26.83 8.25 -18.82
C TYR A 324 25.80 8.26 -19.95
N GLN A 325 26.08 8.99 -21.02
CA GLN A 325 25.20 9.01 -22.18
C GLN A 325 25.31 7.69 -22.95
N ILE A 326 24.17 7.04 -23.15
CA ILE A 326 24.11 5.73 -23.81
C ILE A 326 23.37 5.76 -25.15
N GLY A 327 22.65 6.83 -25.45
CA GLY A 327 21.90 6.92 -26.70
C GLY A 327 21.08 8.19 -26.80
N GLN A 328 20.20 8.19 -27.79
CA GLN A 328 19.24 9.23 -28.11
C GLN A 328 17.91 8.59 -28.51
N SER A 329 16.77 9.14 -28.10
CA SER A 329 15.44 8.73 -28.58
C SER A 329 14.74 9.92 -29.24
N GLY A 330 13.95 9.64 -30.25
CA GLY A 330 13.18 10.66 -30.96
C GLY A 330 12.01 11.17 -30.14
N ASP A 331 11.35 10.28 -29.40
CA ASP A 331 10.23 10.65 -28.55
C ASP A 331 10.08 9.69 -27.34
N LEU A 332 9.10 9.99 -26.47
CA LEU A 332 8.80 9.24 -25.26
C LEU A 332 8.33 7.81 -25.55
N PHE A 333 7.46 7.61 -26.54
CA PHE A 333 6.87 6.29 -26.81
C PHE A 333 7.83 5.38 -27.56
N GLU A 334 8.65 5.92 -28.45
CA GLU A 334 9.78 5.20 -29.06
C GLU A 334 10.71 4.64 -28.00
N TYR A 335 11.08 5.46 -27.01
CA TYR A 335 11.89 5.00 -25.88
C TYR A 335 11.20 3.88 -25.08
N ILE A 336 9.90 4.06 -24.79
CA ILE A 336 9.11 3.06 -24.04
C ILE A 336 9.08 1.73 -24.78
N HIS A 337 8.75 1.72 -26.08
CA HIS A 337 8.64 0.49 -26.87
C HIS A 337 9.99 -0.20 -27.06
N THR A 338 11.07 0.55 -27.19
CA THR A 338 12.44 -0.01 -27.29
C THR A 338 12.89 -0.68 -25.99
N ASN A 339 12.44 -0.17 -24.83
CA ASN A 339 12.89 -0.63 -23.51
C ASN A 339 11.86 -1.48 -22.77
N GLN A 340 10.72 -1.81 -23.38
CA GLN A 340 9.67 -2.58 -22.73
C GLN A 340 10.13 -3.99 -22.37
N THR A 341 9.55 -4.50 -21.29
CA THR A 341 9.70 -5.88 -20.80
C THR A 341 8.34 -6.59 -20.80
N SER A 342 8.26 -7.76 -20.17
CA SER A 342 6.99 -8.50 -20.10
C SER A 342 5.93 -7.78 -19.27
N LYS A 343 6.33 -7.16 -18.17
CA LYS A 343 5.42 -6.43 -17.26
C LYS A 343 6.04 -5.08 -16.88
N ASN A 344 5.46 -4.02 -17.39
CA ASN A 344 5.95 -2.65 -17.26
C ASN A 344 5.03 -1.83 -16.38
N PHE A 345 5.58 -1.17 -15.37
CA PHE A 345 4.84 -0.29 -14.48
C PHE A 345 5.23 1.17 -14.70
N TYR A 346 4.22 2.01 -14.98
CA TYR A 346 4.36 3.46 -15.19
C TYR A 346 3.79 4.22 -14.00
N TYR A 347 4.66 4.92 -13.29
CA TYR A 347 4.28 5.70 -12.13
C TYR A 347 3.94 7.14 -12.50
N LEU A 348 2.70 7.57 -12.20
CA LEU A 348 2.24 8.96 -12.24
C LEU A 348 1.51 9.32 -10.93
N TYR A 349 1.52 10.60 -10.56
CA TYR A 349 1.00 11.01 -9.25
C TYR A 349 -0.52 11.19 -9.21
N THR A 350 -1.13 11.84 -10.21
CA THR A 350 -2.56 12.20 -10.18
C THR A 350 -3.42 11.29 -11.05
N PRO A 351 -4.67 10.96 -10.63
CA PRO A 351 -5.58 10.12 -11.41
C PRO A 351 -5.75 10.57 -12.86
N ARG A 352 -5.97 11.87 -13.10
CA ARG A 352 -6.15 12.41 -14.47
C ARG A 352 -4.93 12.24 -15.37
N LYS A 353 -3.72 12.39 -14.81
CA LYS A 353 -2.49 12.14 -15.59
C LYS A 353 -2.31 10.66 -15.89
N ILE A 354 -2.75 9.78 -14.97
CA ILE A 354 -2.77 8.33 -15.16
C ILE A 354 -3.70 7.97 -16.33
N GLU A 355 -4.94 8.44 -16.31
CA GLU A 355 -5.93 8.19 -17.37
C GLU A 355 -5.42 8.70 -18.73
N LYS A 356 -4.92 9.94 -18.77
CA LYS A 356 -4.38 10.55 -20.00
C LYS A 356 -3.18 9.79 -20.54
N PHE A 357 -2.22 9.42 -19.69
CA PHE A 357 -1.07 8.65 -20.15
C PHE A 357 -1.45 7.25 -20.62
N ALA A 358 -2.41 6.61 -19.94
CA ALA A 358 -2.92 5.30 -20.36
C ALA A 358 -3.59 5.37 -21.74
N GLU A 359 -4.35 6.45 -22.02
CA GLU A 359 -4.95 6.71 -23.33
C GLU A 359 -3.87 6.87 -24.42
N GLU A 360 -2.88 7.75 -24.18
CA GLU A 360 -1.79 8.00 -25.10
C GLU A 360 -0.96 6.72 -25.37
N LEU A 361 -0.64 5.96 -24.31
CA LEU A 361 0.10 4.71 -24.42
C LEU A 361 -0.70 3.65 -25.21
N ALA A 362 -1.99 3.49 -24.92
CA ALA A 362 -2.86 2.56 -25.64
C ALA A 362 -2.92 2.90 -27.13
N GLY A 363 -2.97 4.20 -27.47
CA GLY A 363 -2.96 4.65 -28.86
C GLY A 363 -1.69 4.32 -29.65
N THR A 364 -0.60 3.92 -28.97
CA THR A 364 0.66 3.51 -29.61
C THR A 364 0.86 1.99 -29.62
N CYS A 365 -0.04 1.22 -28.98
CA CYS A 365 0.04 -0.23 -28.89
C CYS A 365 -0.91 -0.92 -29.89
N GLU A 366 -0.55 -2.14 -30.29
CA GLU A 366 -1.39 -2.95 -31.16
C GLU A 366 -2.68 -3.41 -30.45
N ASP A 367 -3.74 -3.62 -31.24
CA ASP A 367 -4.99 -4.21 -30.74
C ASP A 367 -4.78 -5.71 -30.49
N ILE A 368 -5.09 -6.16 -29.29
CA ILE A 368 -4.96 -7.55 -28.84
C ILE A 368 -6.30 -8.20 -28.49
N THR A 369 -7.40 -7.67 -29.00
CA THR A 369 -8.76 -8.23 -28.78
C THR A 369 -8.94 -9.63 -29.35
N SER A 370 -8.06 -10.08 -30.24
CA SER A 370 -8.01 -11.47 -30.69
C SER A 370 -7.63 -12.48 -29.59
N CYS A 371 -7.04 -12.01 -28.48
CA CYS A 371 -6.74 -12.83 -27.29
C CYS A 371 -8.05 -13.12 -26.53
N PRO A 372 -8.41 -14.43 -26.34
CA PRO A 372 -9.68 -14.79 -25.68
C PRO A 372 -9.82 -14.24 -24.27
N GLU A 373 -8.73 -14.24 -23.49
CA GLU A 373 -8.71 -13.72 -22.13
C GLU A 373 -9.03 -12.22 -22.09
N ILE A 374 -8.50 -11.44 -23.05
CA ILE A 374 -8.78 -10.01 -23.15
C ILE A 374 -10.25 -9.78 -23.49
N SER A 375 -10.78 -10.52 -24.46
CA SER A 375 -12.19 -10.43 -24.88
C SER A 375 -13.13 -10.77 -23.71
N GLU A 376 -12.80 -11.78 -22.91
CA GLU A 376 -13.57 -12.14 -21.69
C GLU A 376 -13.54 -11.02 -20.64
N ILE A 377 -12.36 -10.45 -20.36
CA ILE A 377 -12.24 -9.34 -19.39
C ILE A 377 -13.03 -8.13 -19.86
N VAL A 378 -12.93 -7.76 -21.13
CA VAL A 378 -13.68 -6.66 -21.75
C VAL A 378 -15.18 -6.88 -21.57
N LYS A 379 -15.68 -8.09 -21.89
CA LYS A 379 -17.09 -8.44 -21.69
C LYS A 379 -17.51 -8.28 -20.23
N ASN A 380 -16.74 -8.82 -19.30
CA ASN A 380 -17.04 -8.70 -17.88
C ASN A 380 -17.12 -7.24 -17.42
N LEU A 381 -16.18 -6.39 -17.84
CA LEU A 381 -16.22 -4.97 -17.50
C LEU A 381 -17.41 -4.23 -18.11
N CYS A 382 -17.84 -4.59 -19.34
CA CYS A 382 -19.07 -4.07 -19.95
C CYS A 382 -20.32 -4.45 -19.17
N ASP A 383 -20.35 -5.68 -18.65
CA ASP A 383 -21.50 -6.23 -17.93
C ASP A 383 -21.60 -5.66 -16.50
N TYR A 384 -20.47 -5.53 -15.80
CA TYR A 384 -20.45 -5.12 -14.40
C TYR A 384 -20.24 -3.63 -14.16
N VAL A 385 -19.55 -2.93 -15.08
CA VAL A 385 -19.25 -1.51 -14.93
C VAL A 385 -20.06 -0.70 -15.93
N HIS A 386 -19.57 -0.55 -17.15
CA HIS A 386 -20.23 0.16 -18.25
C HIS A 386 -19.42 0.03 -19.54
N GLU A 387 -20.07 -0.03 -20.70
CA GLU A 387 -19.40 -0.13 -22.02
C GLU A 387 -18.43 1.03 -22.33
N ASP A 388 -18.72 2.25 -21.85
CA ASP A 388 -17.91 3.46 -22.01
C ASP A 388 -16.84 3.64 -20.91
N PHE A 389 -16.53 2.61 -20.11
CA PHE A 389 -15.48 2.69 -19.13
C PHE A 389 -14.11 2.74 -19.80
N PHE A 390 -13.28 3.74 -19.49
CA PHE A 390 -11.96 3.93 -20.12
C PHE A 390 -11.07 2.70 -20.11
N ALA A 391 -11.09 1.94 -19.01
CA ALA A 391 -10.26 0.73 -18.88
C ALA A 391 -10.55 -0.30 -19.98
N ILE A 392 -11.77 -0.35 -20.50
CA ILE A 392 -12.13 -1.27 -21.58
C ILE A 392 -11.36 -0.97 -22.85
N GLU A 393 -11.31 0.29 -23.24
CA GLU A 393 -10.59 0.71 -24.45
C GLU A 393 -9.09 0.47 -24.32
N TYR A 394 -8.50 0.85 -23.19
CA TYR A 394 -7.07 0.68 -22.99
C TYR A 394 -6.67 -0.78 -22.85
N LEU A 395 -7.52 -1.62 -22.27
CA LEU A 395 -7.30 -3.04 -22.10
C LEU A 395 -7.22 -3.79 -23.45
N LYS A 396 -7.95 -3.34 -24.47
CA LYS A 396 -7.84 -3.86 -25.84
C LYS A 396 -6.42 -3.75 -26.41
N HIS A 397 -5.60 -2.89 -25.85
CA HIS A 397 -4.21 -2.66 -26.19
C HIS A 397 -3.23 -3.14 -25.09
N GLY A 398 -3.69 -3.96 -24.14
CA GLY A 398 -2.86 -4.52 -23.07
C GLY A 398 -2.45 -3.53 -22.00
N VAL A 399 -3.15 -2.38 -21.90
CA VAL A 399 -2.91 -1.33 -20.91
C VAL A 399 -3.98 -1.37 -19.82
N VAL A 400 -3.54 -1.44 -18.58
CA VAL A 400 -4.37 -1.30 -17.37
C VAL A 400 -3.97 -0.03 -16.66
N TYR A 401 -4.93 0.73 -16.15
CA TYR A 401 -4.66 1.87 -15.28
C TYR A 401 -5.35 1.73 -13.93
N LEU A 402 -4.69 2.19 -12.88
CA LEU A 402 -5.18 2.07 -11.50
C LEU A 402 -4.92 3.35 -10.70
N HIS A 403 -5.93 3.80 -10.00
CA HIS A 403 -5.83 4.88 -9.01
C HIS A 403 -6.91 4.76 -7.93
N GLY A 404 -6.75 5.48 -6.82
CA GLY A 404 -7.64 5.39 -5.65
C GLY A 404 -9.09 5.84 -5.86
N LYS A 405 -9.48 6.24 -7.08
CA LYS A 405 -10.86 6.63 -7.43
C LYS A 405 -11.56 5.62 -8.34
N ILE A 406 -10.98 4.45 -8.54
CA ILE A 406 -11.63 3.28 -9.14
C ILE A 406 -12.25 2.45 -7.99
N PRO A 407 -13.47 1.91 -8.16
CA PRO A 407 -14.08 1.01 -7.17
C PRO A 407 -13.16 -0.15 -6.80
N ASP A 408 -13.11 -0.50 -5.50
CA ASP A 408 -12.09 -1.43 -4.99
C ASP A 408 -12.13 -2.81 -5.64
N ASN A 409 -13.34 -3.36 -5.87
CA ASN A 409 -13.50 -4.66 -6.54
C ASN A 409 -13.01 -4.64 -7.99
N VAL A 410 -13.28 -3.56 -8.74
CA VAL A 410 -12.82 -3.39 -10.13
C VAL A 410 -11.29 -3.25 -10.16
N LYS A 411 -10.74 -2.45 -9.24
CA LYS A 411 -9.30 -2.26 -9.11
C LYS A 411 -8.59 -3.59 -8.82
N GLU A 412 -9.05 -4.34 -7.83
CA GLU A 412 -8.46 -5.63 -7.45
C GLU A 412 -8.59 -6.68 -8.55
N TYR A 413 -9.70 -6.66 -9.30
CA TYR A 413 -9.87 -7.52 -10.48
C TYR A 413 -8.84 -7.18 -11.57
N LEU A 414 -8.66 -5.91 -11.89
CA LEU A 414 -7.67 -5.47 -12.88
C LEU A 414 -6.23 -5.77 -12.42
N GLU A 415 -5.92 -5.62 -11.13
CA GLU A 415 -4.64 -6.02 -10.54
C GLU A 415 -4.40 -7.53 -10.72
N TYR A 416 -5.40 -8.35 -10.42
CA TYR A 416 -5.35 -9.80 -10.61
C TYR A 416 -5.14 -10.17 -12.07
N LYS A 417 -5.85 -9.53 -13.01
CA LYS A 417 -5.71 -9.78 -14.45
C LYS A 417 -4.35 -9.32 -14.98
N PHE A 418 -3.83 -8.19 -14.53
CA PHE A 418 -2.46 -7.79 -14.84
C PHE A 418 -1.45 -8.85 -14.38
N ALA A 419 -1.65 -9.43 -13.20
CA ALA A 419 -0.73 -10.45 -12.68
C ALA A 419 -0.80 -11.78 -13.46
N THR A 420 -2.00 -12.19 -13.90
CA THR A 420 -2.24 -13.55 -14.42
C THR A 420 -2.28 -13.66 -15.95
N VAL A 421 -2.62 -12.57 -16.65
CA VAL A 421 -2.75 -12.57 -18.11
C VAL A 421 -1.49 -12.00 -18.78
N PRO A 422 -0.69 -12.81 -19.50
CA PRO A 422 0.57 -12.36 -20.12
C PRO A 422 0.39 -11.24 -21.13
N ALA A 423 -0.73 -11.21 -21.86
CA ALA A 423 -1.03 -10.22 -22.88
C ALA A 423 -1.18 -8.79 -22.32
N ILE A 424 -1.51 -8.64 -21.02
CA ILE A 424 -1.56 -7.35 -20.36
C ILE A 424 -0.15 -6.98 -19.92
N LYS A 425 0.52 -6.10 -20.67
CA LYS A 425 1.93 -5.75 -20.47
C LYS A 425 2.16 -4.46 -19.70
N TYR A 426 1.19 -3.55 -19.70
CA TYR A 426 1.38 -2.18 -19.23
C TYR A 426 0.43 -1.85 -18.09
N LEU A 427 0.99 -1.37 -16.99
CA LEU A 427 0.26 -0.93 -15.83
C LEU A 427 0.60 0.53 -15.52
N VAL A 428 -0.39 1.40 -15.55
CA VAL A 428 -0.24 2.83 -15.26
C VAL A 428 -0.90 3.14 -13.93
N ALA A 429 -0.14 3.54 -12.91
CA ALA A 429 -0.74 3.80 -11.60
C ALA A 429 0.05 4.78 -10.73
N ASN A 430 -0.54 5.15 -9.59
CA ASN A 430 0.10 5.93 -8.54
C ASN A 430 0.50 5.06 -7.33
N LYS A 431 0.70 5.69 -6.17
CA LYS A 431 1.07 5.01 -4.91
C LYS A 431 0.08 3.94 -4.44
N VAL A 432 -1.14 3.90 -4.96
CA VAL A 432 -2.14 2.88 -4.60
C VAL A 432 -1.60 1.47 -4.76
N ILE A 433 -0.72 1.27 -5.74
CA ILE A 433 -0.06 -0.02 -5.98
C ILE A 433 0.91 -0.43 -4.85
N LEU A 434 1.45 0.52 -4.09
CA LEU A 434 2.32 0.22 -2.95
C LEU A 434 1.58 -0.48 -1.81
N GLU A 435 0.27 -0.37 -1.79
CA GLU A 435 -0.62 -0.88 -0.75
C GLU A 435 -1.44 -2.09 -1.21
N GLY A 436 -1.22 -2.56 -2.44
CA GLY A 436 -1.98 -3.64 -3.09
C GLY A 436 -1.26 -4.98 -3.16
N MET A 437 -1.78 -5.85 -4.04
CA MET A 437 -1.28 -7.20 -4.26
C MET A 437 0.18 -7.24 -4.72
N ASN A 438 0.78 -8.42 -4.58
CA ASN A 438 2.08 -8.72 -5.16
C ASN A 438 1.95 -8.82 -6.68
N LEU A 439 2.38 -7.76 -7.39
CA LEU A 439 2.33 -7.71 -8.85
C LEU A 439 3.68 -8.11 -9.46
N PRO A 440 3.68 -8.86 -10.57
CA PRO A 440 4.88 -9.15 -11.32
C PRO A 440 5.30 -7.92 -12.14
N ILE A 441 6.30 -7.20 -11.68
CA ILE A 441 6.81 -6.00 -12.35
C ILE A 441 8.25 -6.25 -12.74
N ASP A 442 8.57 -6.19 -14.02
CA ASP A 442 9.93 -6.38 -14.57
C ASP A 442 10.67 -5.05 -14.75
N SER A 443 9.94 -3.97 -15.08
CA SER A 443 10.52 -2.63 -15.26
C SER A 443 9.62 -1.54 -14.68
N LEU A 444 10.23 -0.51 -14.10
CA LEU A 444 9.55 0.66 -13.55
C LEU A 444 9.89 1.90 -14.35
N TYR A 445 8.87 2.64 -14.75
CA TYR A 445 8.99 3.93 -15.45
C TYR A 445 8.40 5.05 -14.57
N VAL A 446 9.21 5.99 -14.16
CA VAL A 446 8.82 7.12 -13.31
C VAL A 446 8.62 8.36 -14.18
N LEU A 447 7.37 8.70 -14.50
CA LEU A 447 7.03 9.89 -15.30
C LEU A 447 6.79 11.13 -14.44
N SER A 448 6.45 10.97 -13.16
CA SER A 448 6.14 12.08 -12.25
C SER A 448 6.99 11.99 -10.99
N GLY A 449 7.99 12.84 -10.87
CA GLY A 449 8.86 12.96 -9.70
C GLY A 449 8.26 13.77 -8.55
N ASN A 450 7.14 14.48 -8.77
CA ASN A 450 6.49 15.31 -7.77
C ASN A 450 5.89 14.45 -6.66
N ASN A 451 6.04 14.87 -5.41
CA ASN A 451 5.55 14.16 -4.22
C ASN A 451 6.04 12.70 -4.08
N LEU A 452 7.09 12.32 -4.82
CA LEU A 452 7.76 11.04 -4.67
C LEU A 452 8.97 11.26 -3.77
N HIS A 453 8.84 10.87 -2.51
CA HIS A 453 9.93 10.94 -1.54
C HIS A 453 10.88 9.75 -1.68
N GLU A 454 12.07 9.86 -1.10
CA GLU A 454 13.09 8.81 -1.13
C GLU A 454 12.55 7.44 -0.71
N LYS A 455 11.77 7.39 0.37
CA LYS A 455 11.15 6.17 0.90
C LYS A 455 10.15 5.55 -0.07
N ASP A 456 9.28 6.38 -0.67
CA ASP A 456 8.31 5.92 -1.66
C ASP A 456 9.01 5.33 -2.89
N LEU A 457 10.06 6.01 -3.36
CA LEU A 457 10.84 5.57 -4.52
C LEU A 457 11.55 4.24 -4.23
N THR A 458 12.17 4.10 -3.07
CA THR A 458 12.80 2.83 -2.65
C THR A 458 11.79 1.70 -2.54
N ASN A 459 10.59 1.98 -2.02
CA ASN A 459 9.52 0.98 -1.95
C ASN A 459 9.03 0.57 -3.34
N LEU A 460 8.88 1.53 -4.28
CA LEU A 460 8.55 1.24 -5.68
C LEU A 460 9.61 0.36 -6.35
N ILE A 461 10.87 0.73 -6.24
CA ILE A 461 12.01 -0.03 -6.78
C ILE A 461 12.05 -1.45 -6.17
N GLY A 462 11.80 -1.56 -4.87
CA GLY A 462 11.76 -2.84 -4.19
C GLY A 462 10.72 -3.82 -4.71
N ARG A 463 9.68 -3.33 -5.39
CA ARG A 463 8.64 -4.17 -6.01
C ARG A 463 8.99 -4.69 -7.40
N VAL A 464 10.00 -4.11 -8.05
CA VAL A 464 10.47 -4.58 -9.36
C VAL A 464 11.30 -5.85 -9.17
N ASN A 465 11.08 -6.86 -9.99
CA ASN A 465 11.78 -8.14 -9.92
C ASN A 465 11.83 -8.68 -8.48
N ARG A 466 10.68 -9.00 -7.92
CA ARG A 466 10.62 -9.57 -6.55
C ARG A 466 11.42 -10.87 -6.48
N LEU A 467 11.89 -11.21 -5.27
CA LEU A 467 12.77 -12.37 -5.10
C LEU A 467 12.12 -13.69 -5.51
N ASP A 468 10.80 -13.82 -5.36
CA ASP A 468 10.02 -14.95 -5.88
C ASP A 468 10.05 -15.05 -7.41
N GLN A 469 10.18 -13.91 -8.10
CA GLN A 469 10.35 -13.88 -9.57
C GLN A 469 11.79 -14.13 -10.02
N VAL A 470 12.76 -13.78 -9.18
CA VAL A 470 14.19 -14.03 -9.45
C VAL A 470 14.53 -15.50 -9.24
N PHE A 471 14.03 -16.11 -8.15
CA PHE A 471 14.39 -17.44 -7.67
C PHE A 471 13.26 -18.47 -7.79
N GLY A 472 12.15 -18.14 -8.44
CA GLY A 472 10.99 -19.00 -8.58
C GLY A 472 11.22 -20.20 -9.50
N ILE A 473 10.15 -20.72 -10.13
CA ILE A 473 10.15 -21.94 -10.95
C ILE A 473 11.15 -21.85 -12.11
N THR A 474 11.28 -20.68 -12.74
CA THR A 474 12.24 -20.39 -13.80
C THR A 474 13.19 -19.29 -13.35
N PRO A 475 14.27 -19.63 -12.61
CA PRO A 475 15.18 -18.64 -12.06
C PRO A 475 15.87 -17.81 -13.15
N ASN A 476 16.01 -16.51 -12.90
CA ASN A 476 16.70 -15.61 -13.82
C ASN A 476 17.54 -14.59 -13.05
N LEU A 477 18.86 -14.78 -13.01
CA LEU A 477 19.80 -13.90 -12.31
C LEU A 477 19.89 -12.49 -12.92
N ALA A 478 19.54 -12.30 -14.21
CA ALA A 478 19.50 -10.97 -14.81
C ALA A 478 18.44 -10.06 -14.13
N LYS A 479 17.41 -10.64 -13.52
CA LYS A 479 16.41 -9.91 -12.72
C LYS A 479 16.96 -9.34 -11.39
N LEU A 480 18.18 -9.69 -11.00
CA LEU A 480 18.90 -9.03 -9.90
C LEU A 480 19.28 -7.59 -10.22
N LEU A 481 19.23 -7.21 -11.50
CA LEU A 481 19.44 -5.85 -12.00
C LEU A 481 18.09 -5.26 -12.46
N PRO A 482 17.17 -4.85 -11.54
CA PRO A 482 15.90 -4.27 -11.93
C PRO A 482 16.09 -2.97 -12.73
N ARG A 483 15.34 -2.84 -13.83
CA ARG A 483 15.44 -1.69 -14.73
C ARG A 483 14.50 -0.59 -14.30
N ILE A 484 15.04 0.60 -13.98
CA ILE A 484 14.32 1.76 -13.49
C ILE A 484 14.54 2.92 -14.45
N HIS A 485 13.48 3.38 -15.08
CA HIS A 485 13.53 4.44 -16.10
C HIS A 485 12.87 5.72 -15.57
N PHE A 486 13.60 6.82 -15.53
CA PHE A 486 13.07 8.15 -15.24
C PHE A 486 12.81 8.87 -16.55
N LEU A 487 11.54 9.19 -16.81
CA LEU A 487 11.12 9.78 -18.06
C LEU A 487 10.75 11.25 -17.86
N ASN A 488 11.60 12.15 -18.32
CA ASN A 488 11.36 13.58 -18.23
C ASN A 488 10.53 14.05 -19.43
N HIS A 489 9.29 14.48 -19.18
CA HIS A 489 8.39 14.94 -20.21
C HIS A 489 7.60 16.17 -19.71
N GLU A 490 7.46 17.22 -20.54
CA GLU A 490 6.85 18.50 -20.14
C GLU A 490 5.41 18.39 -19.64
N MET A 491 4.64 17.46 -20.18
CA MET A 491 3.23 17.23 -19.80
C MET A 491 3.08 16.66 -18.40
N TYR A 492 4.00 15.80 -17.98
CA TYR A 492 3.89 15.05 -16.71
C TYR A 492 4.70 15.66 -15.58
N ASN A 493 5.76 16.39 -15.89
CA ASN A 493 6.62 17.06 -14.93
C ASN A 493 6.40 18.58 -14.91
N ARG A 494 6.79 19.23 -13.84
CA ARG A 494 6.83 20.70 -13.80
C ARG A 494 7.97 21.20 -14.68
N LYS A 495 7.79 22.35 -15.32
CA LYS A 495 8.75 22.96 -16.25
C LYS A 495 10.20 23.07 -15.72
N ASN A 496 10.37 23.18 -14.40
CA ASN A 496 11.68 23.28 -13.74
C ASN A 496 12.02 22.00 -12.94
N SER A 497 11.34 20.89 -13.16
CA SER A 497 11.60 19.64 -12.46
C SER A 497 12.84 18.97 -13.03
N LYS A 498 13.83 18.74 -12.16
CA LYS A 498 15.03 17.97 -12.49
C LYS A 498 14.89 16.57 -11.89
N LEU A 499 14.58 15.57 -12.71
CA LEU A 499 14.51 14.17 -12.28
C LEU A 499 15.88 13.66 -11.82
N GLU A 500 16.95 14.20 -12.37
CA GLU A 500 18.32 13.94 -11.91
C GLU A 500 18.48 14.08 -10.38
N ASN A 501 17.86 15.12 -9.78
CA ASN A 501 17.89 15.28 -8.32
C ASN A 501 17.19 14.13 -7.59
N LYS A 502 16.16 13.52 -8.19
CA LYS A 502 15.47 12.33 -7.63
C LYS A 502 16.32 11.10 -7.79
N ILE A 503 17.01 10.96 -8.93
CA ILE A 503 17.93 9.84 -9.18
C ILE A 503 19.09 9.87 -8.19
N ARG A 504 19.67 11.05 -7.93
CA ARG A 504 20.75 11.19 -6.94
C ARG A 504 20.36 10.85 -5.50
N LEU A 505 19.06 10.84 -5.16
CA LEU A 505 18.61 10.32 -3.87
C LEU A 505 18.89 8.83 -3.71
N LEU A 506 18.98 8.08 -4.82
CA LEU A 506 19.28 6.65 -4.83
C LEU A 506 20.76 6.31 -4.66
N LYS A 507 21.61 7.31 -4.48
CA LYS A 507 23.05 7.12 -4.20
C LYS A 507 23.29 6.33 -2.92
N SER A 508 22.43 6.51 -1.91
CA SER A 508 22.50 5.80 -0.64
C SER A 508 21.38 4.77 -0.54
N THR A 509 21.71 3.59 -0.06
CA THR A 509 20.71 2.57 0.29
C THR A 509 20.09 2.82 1.66
N GLN A 510 20.69 3.70 2.46
CA GLN A 510 20.22 4.08 3.79
C GLN A 510 19.85 5.56 3.81
N PHE A 511 18.57 5.85 4.05
CA PHE A 511 18.06 7.22 4.16
C PHE A 511 17.89 7.58 5.63
N ALA A 512 18.30 8.80 5.98
CA ALA A 512 18.00 9.33 7.31
C ALA A 512 16.49 9.58 7.47
N ASP A 513 15.92 9.13 8.58
CA ASP A 513 14.54 9.50 8.91
C ASP A 513 14.48 11.00 9.17
N LYS A 514 13.71 11.73 8.35
CA LYS A 514 13.52 13.18 8.49
C LYS A 514 12.56 13.53 9.63
N THR A 515 11.82 12.54 10.12
CA THR A 515 10.79 12.69 11.14
C THR A 515 10.91 11.58 12.18
N LYS A 516 10.46 11.87 13.39
CA LYS A 516 10.26 10.91 14.47
C LYS A 516 8.75 10.75 14.70
N ASN A 517 8.36 9.81 15.54
CA ASN A 517 6.96 9.67 15.94
C ASN A 517 6.42 11.01 16.45
N PRO A 518 5.30 11.54 15.89
CA PRO A 518 4.76 12.86 16.26
C PRO A 518 4.38 12.99 17.73
N LEU A 519 4.12 11.89 18.42
CA LEU A 519 3.75 11.89 19.83
C LEU A 519 4.95 11.80 20.78
N LEU A 520 6.18 11.71 20.27
CA LEU A 520 7.37 11.82 21.11
C LEU A 520 7.58 13.29 21.51
N LEU A 521 7.28 13.63 22.76
CA LEU A 521 7.14 15.01 23.25
C LEU A 521 8.44 15.84 23.29
N GLU A 522 9.63 15.23 23.17
CA GLU A 522 10.91 15.93 23.21
C GLU A 522 11.43 16.36 21.82
N TYR A 523 10.54 16.71 20.92
CA TYR A 523 10.93 17.23 19.63
C TYR A 523 11.38 18.70 19.76
N ASN A 524 12.68 18.94 19.70
CA ASN A 524 13.22 20.29 19.55
C ASN A 524 13.02 20.76 18.10
N ASN A 525 11.92 21.44 17.85
CA ASN A 525 11.48 21.88 16.53
C ASN A 525 11.96 23.30 16.21
N SER A 526 13.26 23.51 16.14
CA SER A 526 13.84 24.73 15.60
C SER A 526 13.57 24.81 14.08
N GLY A 527 12.36 25.20 13.69
CA GLY A 527 11.99 25.33 12.28
C GLY A 527 10.52 25.05 11.95
N GLU A 528 9.66 24.81 12.95
CA GLU A 528 8.21 24.72 12.74
C GLU A 528 7.61 26.11 12.47
N ASP A 529 6.73 26.19 11.47
CA ASP A 529 5.87 27.36 11.30
C ASP A 529 4.74 27.38 12.37
N GLU A 530 4.06 28.53 12.49
CA GLU A 530 3.01 28.74 13.49
C GLU A 530 1.84 27.73 13.36
N ALA A 531 1.47 27.38 12.11
CA ALA A 531 0.40 26.42 11.85
C ALA A 531 0.78 24.99 12.28
N GLN A 532 2.03 24.60 12.07
CA GLN A 532 2.56 23.32 12.52
C GLN A 532 2.61 23.23 14.04
N ARG A 533 3.00 24.31 14.71
CA ARG A 533 3.02 24.40 16.16
C ARG A 533 1.63 24.26 16.76
N GLN A 534 0.65 25.02 16.26
CA GLN A 534 -0.74 24.95 16.70
C GLN A 534 -1.35 23.55 16.49
N ASN A 535 -1.06 22.92 15.35
CA ASN A 535 -1.53 21.56 15.09
C ASN A 535 -0.93 20.55 16.09
N ARG A 536 0.34 20.68 16.42
CA ARG A 536 1.00 19.84 17.41
C ARG A 536 0.43 20.04 18.83
N GLU A 537 0.23 21.29 19.25
CA GLU A 537 -0.38 21.61 20.55
C GLU A 537 -1.79 21.01 20.65
N ARG A 538 -2.57 21.08 19.56
CA ARG A 538 -3.88 20.43 19.49
C ARG A 538 -3.78 18.91 19.65
N ILE A 539 -2.86 18.25 18.96
CA ILE A 539 -2.65 16.79 19.05
C ILE A 539 -2.27 16.40 20.49
N VAL A 540 -1.38 17.14 21.13
CA VAL A 540 -0.98 16.89 22.51
C VAL A 540 -2.16 17.04 23.47
N ALA A 541 -2.97 18.07 23.30
CA ALA A 541 -4.17 18.28 24.13
C ALA A 541 -5.22 17.17 23.92
N GLU A 542 -5.40 16.71 22.69
CA GLU A 542 -6.26 15.57 22.36
C GLU A 542 -5.78 14.27 23.02
N GLU A 543 -4.47 13.99 23.00
CA GLU A 543 -3.89 12.82 23.66
C GLU A 543 -4.07 12.87 25.18
N GLN A 544 -3.83 14.02 25.79
CA GLN A 544 -4.09 14.20 27.22
C GLN A 544 -5.57 13.97 27.57
N ALA A 545 -6.48 14.49 26.75
CA ALA A 545 -7.91 14.28 26.94
C ALA A 545 -8.30 12.80 26.74
N PHE A 546 -7.70 12.11 25.78
CA PHE A 546 -7.99 10.71 25.51
C PHE A 546 -7.55 9.77 26.65
N PHE A 547 -6.39 10.00 27.24
CA PHE A 547 -5.88 9.16 28.33
C PHE A 547 -6.30 9.63 29.74
N SER A 548 -7.03 10.74 29.85
CA SER A 548 -7.58 11.19 31.15
C SER A 548 -8.79 10.34 31.54
N VAL A 549 -9.01 10.21 32.85
CA VAL A 549 -10.26 9.60 33.36
C VAL A 549 -11.39 10.61 33.22
N PRO A 550 -12.43 10.34 32.43
CA PRO A 550 -13.51 11.30 32.22
C PRO A 550 -14.44 11.35 33.44
N ASP A 551 -14.51 12.51 34.08
CA ASP A 551 -15.32 12.79 35.30
C ASP A 551 -16.71 13.37 34.99
N THR A 552 -16.95 13.78 33.74
CA THR A 552 -18.24 14.31 33.26
C THR A 552 -18.71 13.64 31.97
N PRO A 553 -20.04 13.64 31.70
CA PRO A 553 -20.58 13.12 30.45
C PRO A 553 -19.99 13.80 29.22
N GLU A 554 -19.68 15.10 29.29
CA GLU A 554 -19.09 15.88 28.21
C GLU A 554 -17.67 15.40 27.89
N LYS A 555 -16.84 15.17 28.90
CA LYS A 555 -15.49 14.63 28.72
C LYS A 555 -15.53 13.22 28.20
N LYS A 556 -16.49 12.40 28.65
CA LYS A 556 -16.70 11.05 28.11
C LYS A 556 -17.06 11.08 26.63
N LEU A 557 -17.98 11.98 26.21
CA LEU A 557 -18.31 12.16 24.81
C LEU A 557 -17.10 12.65 24.02
N LYS A 558 -16.35 13.65 24.52
CA LYS A 558 -15.14 14.16 23.88
C LYS A 558 -14.11 13.06 23.69
N GLN A 559 -13.84 12.27 24.70
CA GLN A 559 -12.94 11.13 24.62
C GLN A 559 -13.40 10.12 23.56
N LYS A 560 -14.69 9.80 23.51
CA LYS A 560 -15.27 8.92 22.48
C LYS A 560 -15.13 9.49 21.07
N MET A 561 -15.40 10.78 20.89
CA MET A 561 -15.24 11.45 19.59
C MET A 561 -13.77 11.45 19.15
N ILE A 562 -12.82 11.65 20.07
CA ILE A 562 -11.39 11.54 19.79
C ILE A 562 -11.02 10.10 19.41
N ALA A 563 -11.54 9.09 20.13
CA ALA A 563 -11.31 7.67 19.84
C ALA A 563 -11.77 7.27 18.43
N LEU A 564 -12.89 7.82 17.99
CA LEU A 564 -13.42 7.62 16.65
C LEU A 564 -12.70 8.43 15.56
N GLY A 565 -11.77 9.32 15.90
CA GLY A 565 -11.05 10.16 14.94
C GLY A 565 -11.82 11.42 14.50
N MET A 566 -12.90 11.78 15.18
CA MET A 566 -13.76 12.92 14.79
C MET A 566 -13.08 14.28 15.00
N SER A 567 -11.96 14.35 15.72
CA SER A 567 -11.13 15.55 15.86
C SER A 567 -10.53 16.04 14.54
N THR A 568 -10.50 15.20 13.51
CA THR A 568 -10.12 15.62 12.15
C THR A 568 -11.23 16.39 11.41
N ILE A 569 -12.46 16.30 11.91
CA ILE A 569 -13.66 16.90 11.30
C ILE A 569 -14.15 18.08 12.11
N PHE A 570 -14.01 17.99 13.46
CA PHE A 570 -14.47 19.00 14.40
C PHE A 570 -13.35 19.57 15.25
N ASP A 571 -13.46 20.84 15.59
CA ASP A 571 -12.79 21.41 16.74
C ASP A 571 -13.59 21.04 18.01
N LEU A 572 -13.06 20.10 18.79
CA LEU A 572 -13.75 19.47 19.92
C LEU A 572 -13.63 20.34 21.20
N SER A 573 -14.43 21.39 21.28
CA SER A 573 -14.60 22.18 22.50
C SER A 573 -15.60 21.53 23.48
N ASP A 574 -15.48 21.84 24.77
CA ASP A 574 -16.40 21.31 25.78
C ASP A 574 -17.83 21.84 25.55
N GLY A 575 -17.97 23.09 25.07
CA GLY A 575 -19.26 23.66 24.68
C GLY A 575 -19.94 22.91 23.52
N LEU A 576 -19.16 22.45 22.57
CA LEU A 576 -19.65 21.58 21.47
C LEU A 576 -20.21 20.28 22.06
N CYS A 577 -19.42 19.60 22.92
CA CYS A 577 -19.82 18.33 23.53
C CYS A 577 -21.11 18.47 24.37
N THR A 578 -21.22 19.56 25.16
CA THR A 578 -22.45 19.87 25.92
C THR A 578 -23.65 20.04 24.99
N SER A 579 -23.47 20.74 23.88
CA SER A 579 -24.54 20.98 22.90
C SER A 579 -24.99 19.69 22.21
N ILE A 580 -24.05 18.83 21.84
CA ILE A 580 -24.33 17.52 21.22
C ILE A 580 -25.09 16.63 22.23
N LEU A 581 -24.67 16.53 23.49
CA LEU A 581 -25.34 15.74 24.52
C LEU A 581 -26.79 16.18 24.73
N LYS A 582 -27.03 17.50 24.82
CA LYS A 582 -28.40 18.04 24.92
C LYS A 582 -29.26 17.62 23.72
N ARG A 583 -28.71 17.62 22.51
CA ARG A 583 -29.41 17.20 21.31
C ARG A 583 -29.67 15.70 21.28
N ILE A 584 -28.70 14.87 21.73
CA ILE A 584 -28.86 13.42 21.89
C ILE A 584 -30.03 13.13 22.84
N THR A 585 -30.02 13.71 24.03
CA THR A 585 -31.09 13.51 25.02
C THR A 585 -32.45 13.93 24.47
N ARG A 586 -32.49 15.03 23.69
CA ARG A 586 -33.74 15.48 23.07
C ARG A 586 -34.25 14.50 22.02
N LEU A 587 -33.39 13.91 21.19
CA LEU A 587 -33.77 12.90 20.21
C LEU A 587 -34.24 11.61 20.89
N GLN A 588 -33.55 11.14 21.93
CA GLN A 588 -33.92 9.95 22.69
C GLN A 588 -35.33 10.06 23.31
N ASN A 589 -35.76 11.26 23.65
CA ASN A 589 -37.09 11.54 24.21
C ASN A 589 -38.17 11.82 23.14
N MET A 590 -37.84 11.75 21.84
CA MET A 590 -38.82 11.92 20.76
C MET A 590 -39.65 10.63 20.57
N PRO A 591 -41.01 10.69 20.64
CA PRO A 591 -41.83 9.48 20.55
C PRO A 591 -41.71 8.77 19.18
N ASN A 592 -41.43 9.50 18.10
CA ASN A 592 -41.39 8.97 16.73
C ASN A 592 -39.96 9.12 16.13
N LEU A 593 -38.93 8.86 16.89
CA LEU A 593 -37.55 9.01 16.43
C LEU A 593 -37.28 8.19 15.15
N HIS A 594 -37.80 6.95 15.09
CA HIS A 594 -37.56 6.03 13.99
C HIS A 594 -38.20 6.48 12.65
N GLU A 595 -39.20 7.36 12.68
CA GLU A 595 -39.81 7.92 11.47
C GLU A 595 -38.89 9.00 10.82
N THR A 596 -37.95 9.54 11.58
CA THR A 596 -37.02 10.54 11.07
C THR A 596 -35.82 9.85 10.39
N HIS A 597 -35.54 10.21 9.16
CA HIS A 597 -34.41 9.62 8.40
C HIS A 597 -33.07 9.83 9.13
N HIS A 598 -32.24 8.81 9.16
CA HIS A 598 -30.95 8.80 9.89
C HIS A 598 -30.02 9.97 9.50
N LEU A 599 -30.00 10.41 8.23
CA LEU A 599 -29.25 11.59 7.80
C LEU A 599 -29.78 12.91 8.36
N ASP A 600 -31.08 13.02 8.60
CA ASP A 600 -31.66 14.22 9.22
C ASP A 600 -31.31 14.27 10.71
N ARG A 601 -31.30 13.10 11.38
CA ARG A 601 -30.79 12.98 12.78
C ARG A 601 -29.31 13.34 12.86
N LEU A 602 -28.47 12.83 11.93
CA LEU A 602 -27.06 13.15 11.84
C LEU A 602 -26.86 14.66 11.65
N ARG A 603 -27.58 15.25 10.67
CA ARG A 603 -27.50 16.69 10.40
C ARG A 603 -27.92 17.54 11.61
N TYR A 604 -28.97 17.13 12.30
CA TYR A 604 -29.41 17.80 13.52
C TYR A 604 -28.37 17.73 14.61
N LEU A 605 -27.76 16.58 14.83
CA LEU A 605 -26.78 16.38 15.89
C LEU A 605 -25.45 17.11 15.62
N PHE A 606 -24.97 17.09 14.38
CA PHE A 606 -23.56 17.39 14.11
C PHE A 606 -23.35 18.52 13.08
N VAL A 607 -24.37 18.99 12.38
CA VAL A 607 -24.18 19.97 11.31
C VAL A 607 -24.87 21.31 11.60
N ARG A 608 -26.16 21.28 12.03
CA ARG A 608 -26.91 22.50 12.27
C ARG A 608 -26.32 23.32 13.39
N ASN A 609 -26.01 24.61 13.15
CA ASN A 609 -25.47 25.57 14.12
C ASN A 609 -24.12 25.17 14.72
N PHE A 610 -23.27 24.46 13.95
CA PHE A 610 -21.89 24.15 14.31
C PHE A 610 -20.90 24.61 13.24
N ASP A 611 -21.23 25.69 12.53
CA ASP A 611 -20.46 26.19 11.39
C ASP A 611 -19.01 26.49 11.73
N GLU A 612 -18.75 27.05 12.91
CA GLU A 612 -17.43 27.42 13.40
C GLU A 612 -16.60 26.21 13.88
N ASN A 613 -17.28 25.13 14.26
CA ASN A 613 -16.63 23.93 14.76
C ASN A 613 -16.26 22.93 13.67
N ILE A 614 -16.88 23.01 12.48
CA ILE A 614 -16.61 22.09 11.38
C ILE A 614 -15.38 22.56 10.61
N ILE A 615 -14.27 21.83 10.74
CA ILE A 615 -13.00 22.14 10.08
C ILE A 615 -12.84 21.40 8.74
N ASP A 616 -13.55 20.29 8.54
CA ASP A 616 -13.49 19.49 7.33
C ASP A 616 -14.47 20.02 6.26
N GLN A 617 -13.93 20.44 5.12
CA GLN A 617 -14.71 21.00 4.01
C GLN A 617 -15.64 19.98 3.35
N GLU A 618 -15.21 18.74 3.25
CA GLU A 618 -16.01 17.69 2.65
C GLU A 618 -17.24 17.38 3.51
N PHE A 619 -17.09 17.31 4.82
CA PHE A 619 -18.19 17.15 5.76
C PHE A 619 -19.13 18.37 5.77
N SER A 620 -18.59 19.59 5.59
CA SER A 620 -19.39 20.82 5.54
C SER A 620 -20.42 20.85 4.41
N ARG A 621 -20.28 20.01 3.37
CA ARG A 621 -21.26 19.83 2.28
C ARG A 621 -22.65 19.43 2.79
N LEU A 622 -22.72 18.71 3.93
CA LEU A 622 -23.98 18.27 4.55
C LEU A 622 -24.87 19.43 5.05
N LYS A 623 -24.39 20.66 5.02
CA LYS A 623 -25.19 21.86 5.26
C LYS A 623 -26.23 22.11 4.17
N ASN A 624 -25.95 21.64 2.95
CA ASN A 624 -26.79 21.86 1.77
C ASN A 624 -27.87 20.78 1.66
N ASP A 625 -29.14 21.23 1.52
CA ASP A 625 -30.31 20.34 1.39
C ASP A 625 -30.23 19.44 0.15
N LYS A 626 -29.70 19.94 -0.97
CA LYS A 626 -29.51 19.16 -2.20
C LYS A 626 -28.53 17.98 -1.97
N VAL A 627 -27.50 18.19 -1.14
CA VAL A 627 -26.51 17.16 -0.79
C VAL A 627 -27.13 16.10 0.11
N ILE A 628 -27.96 16.50 1.08
CA ILE A 628 -28.71 15.55 1.93
C ILE A 628 -29.66 14.70 1.08
N ALA A 629 -30.40 15.34 0.15
CA ALA A 629 -31.30 14.62 -0.76
C ALA A 629 -30.53 13.64 -1.67
N TYR A 630 -29.32 14.00 -2.11
CA TYR A 630 -28.44 13.11 -2.87
C TYR A 630 -28.05 11.88 -2.04
N TYR A 631 -27.58 12.06 -0.79
CA TYR A 631 -27.21 10.94 0.08
C TYR A 631 -28.40 10.06 0.47
N LYS A 632 -29.59 10.61 0.67
CA LYS A 632 -30.80 9.81 0.90
C LYS A 632 -31.03 8.83 -0.24
N ARG A 633 -31.00 9.32 -1.50
CA ARG A 633 -31.10 8.48 -2.70
C ARG A 633 -29.95 7.47 -2.80
N PHE A 634 -28.74 7.86 -2.41
CA PHE A 634 -27.58 6.96 -2.41
C PHE A 634 -27.80 5.77 -1.48
N PHE A 635 -28.30 5.99 -0.27
CA PHE A 635 -28.63 4.92 0.68
C PHE A 635 -29.79 4.04 0.20
N GLU A 636 -30.85 4.62 -0.38
CA GLU A 636 -31.97 3.88 -0.96
C GLU A 636 -31.51 2.92 -2.09
N ASN A 637 -30.55 3.34 -2.88
CA ASN A 637 -30.02 2.60 -4.02
C ASN A 637 -28.78 1.75 -3.71
N ARG A 638 -28.45 1.55 -2.44
CA ARG A 638 -27.23 0.86 -2.04
C ARG A 638 -27.17 -0.59 -2.55
N LYS A 639 -28.31 -1.26 -2.66
CA LYS A 639 -28.43 -2.65 -3.14
C LYS A 639 -28.28 -2.81 -4.66
N LYS A 640 -28.30 -1.72 -5.42
CA LYS A 640 -28.15 -1.76 -6.88
C LYS A 640 -26.73 -2.07 -7.31
N SER A 641 -26.60 -2.71 -8.45
CA SER A 641 -25.30 -3.00 -9.08
C SER A 641 -24.54 -1.71 -9.41
N LEU A 642 -23.22 -1.81 -9.61
CA LEU A 642 -22.40 -0.67 -10.01
C LEU A 642 -22.90 -0.06 -11.32
N LYS A 643 -23.24 -0.90 -12.31
CA LYS A 643 -23.78 -0.48 -13.62
C LYS A 643 -25.06 0.33 -13.48
N GLU A 644 -26.00 -0.14 -12.66
CA GLU A 644 -27.25 0.59 -12.39
C GLU A 644 -27.00 1.93 -11.70
N LYS A 645 -26.09 1.98 -10.72
CA LYS A 645 -25.68 3.23 -10.04
C LYS A 645 -25.05 4.22 -11.01
N ILE A 646 -24.20 3.76 -11.92
CA ILE A 646 -23.65 4.61 -13.00
C ILE A 646 -24.76 5.16 -13.87
N GLY A 647 -25.70 4.33 -14.30
CA GLY A 647 -26.86 4.78 -15.09
C GLY A 647 -27.69 5.85 -14.39
N MET A 648 -27.87 5.73 -13.07
CA MET A 648 -28.58 6.74 -12.27
C MET A 648 -27.82 8.07 -12.16
N GLU A 649 -26.49 8.01 -12.00
CA GLU A 649 -25.64 9.21 -12.00
C GLU A 649 -25.70 9.90 -13.37
N LEU A 650 -25.63 9.15 -14.47
CA LEU A 650 -25.76 9.70 -15.83
C LEU A 650 -27.10 10.38 -16.06
N TRP A 651 -28.20 9.76 -15.60
CA TRP A 651 -29.51 10.40 -15.66
C TRP A 651 -29.53 11.74 -14.89
N PHE A 652 -28.95 11.76 -13.70
CA PHE A 652 -28.84 12.95 -12.89
C PHE A 652 -27.94 14.02 -13.55
N TYR A 653 -26.82 13.63 -14.19
CA TYR A 653 -25.93 14.55 -14.90
C TYR A 653 -26.64 15.17 -16.11
N ASN A 654 -27.36 14.39 -16.91
CA ASN A 654 -28.12 14.89 -18.06
C ASN A 654 -29.14 15.96 -17.63
N LYS A 655 -29.88 15.68 -16.54
CA LYS A 655 -30.81 16.66 -15.98
C LYS A 655 -30.11 17.97 -15.57
N ARG A 656 -28.94 17.89 -14.92
CA ARG A 656 -28.17 19.08 -14.53
C ARG A 656 -27.63 19.85 -15.73
N ILE A 657 -27.21 19.14 -16.77
CA ILE A 657 -26.76 19.75 -18.04
C ILE A 657 -27.91 20.52 -18.70
N GLU A 658 -29.11 19.93 -18.75
CA GLU A 658 -30.32 20.59 -19.24
C GLU A 658 -30.67 21.85 -18.43
N GLU A 659 -30.53 21.78 -17.11
CA GLU A 659 -30.75 22.89 -16.18
C GLU A 659 -29.60 23.93 -16.18
N ARG A 660 -28.51 23.72 -16.94
CA ARG A 660 -27.28 24.51 -16.95
C ARG A 660 -26.61 24.65 -15.58
N ASP A 661 -26.80 23.66 -14.69
CA ASP A 661 -26.12 23.52 -13.39
C ASP A 661 -25.03 22.45 -13.50
N GLY A 662 -24.01 22.71 -14.34
CA GLY A 662 -22.99 21.71 -14.69
C GLY A 662 -21.92 21.46 -13.63
N LEU A 663 -21.79 22.28 -12.59
CA LEU A 663 -20.71 22.17 -11.60
C LEU A 663 -20.90 20.97 -10.66
N LEU A 664 -20.10 19.90 -10.84
CA LEU A 664 -20.10 18.71 -10.00
C LEU A 664 -18.87 18.67 -9.10
N TYR A 665 -19.07 18.41 -7.81
CA TYR A 665 -17.99 18.16 -6.86
C TYR A 665 -17.41 16.75 -7.04
N VAL A 666 -16.08 16.68 -7.24
CA VAL A 666 -15.32 15.44 -7.43
C VAL A 666 -14.06 15.36 -6.56
N GLY A 667 -13.89 16.31 -5.64
CA GLY A 667 -12.73 16.35 -4.72
C GLY A 667 -11.44 16.82 -5.37
N GLU A 668 -10.42 17.07 -4.54
CA GLU A 668 -9.16 17.68 -4.96
C GLU A 668 -8.33 16.82 -5.94
N SER A 669 -8.42 15.51 -5.83
CA SER A 669 -7.62 14.61 -6.66
C SER A 669 -8.08 14.53 -8.12
N TYR A 670 -9.31 14.95 -8.40
CA TYR A 670 -9.93 14.84 -9.73
C TYR A 670 -10.51 16.15 -10.26
N GLY A 671 -10.64 17.18 -9.43
CA GLY A 671 -11.20 18.48 -9.78
C GLY A 671 -10.39 19.28 -10.81
N GLU A 672 -11.09 20.06 -11.63
CA GLU A 672 -10.53 20.97 -12.64
C GLU A 672 -10.73 22.44 -12.28
N ILE A 673 -11.84 22.73 -11.59
CA ILE A 673 -12.29 24.07 -11.29
C ILE A 673 -12.09 24.34 -9.80
N PRO A 674 -11.51 25.50 -9.42
CA PRO A 674 -11.26 25.83 -8.03
C PRO A 674 -12.56 26.14 -7.27
N TYR A 675 -12.52 25.94 -5.98
CA TYR A 675 -13.56 26.39 -5.05
C TYR A 675 -13.53 27.92 -4.99
N SER A 676 -14.54 28.59 -5.59
CA SER A 676 -14.55 30.06 -5.81
C SER A 676 -15.00 30.89 -4.60
N ARG A 677 -15.17 30.32 -3.42
CA ARG A 677 -15.61 31.04 -2.23
C ARG A 677 -14.47 31.28 -1.25
N THR A 678 -14.32 32.54 -0.85
CA THR A 678 -13.39 33.07 0.13
C THR A 678 -13.10 32.14 1.31
N GLY A 679 -11.87 31.58 1.38
CA GLY A 679 -11.38 30.73 2.45
C GLY A 679 -9.98 30.23 2.17
N ILE A 680 -9.34 29.64 3.14
CA ILE A 680 -7.95 29.14 3.15
C ILE A 680 -7.65 28.15 2.00
N ASN A 681 -8.69 27.59 1.34
CA ASN A 681 -8.58 26.61 0.25
C ASN A 681 -9.13 27.14 -1.11
N ALA A 682 -9.18 28.43 -1.30
CA ALA A 682 -9.70 29.07 -2.54
C ALA A 682 -8.97 28.64 -3.85
N HIS A 683 -7.79 28.00 -3.73
CA HIS A 683 -6.96 27.57 -4.86
C HIS A 683 -7.04 26.06 -5.17
N LYS A 684 -7.87 25.29 -4.43
CA LYS A 684 -7.98 23.85 -4.66
C LYS A 684 -9.07 23.54 -5.69
N ASN A 685 -8.70 22.87 -6.76
CA ASN A 685 -9.64 22.40 -7.77
C ASN A 685 -10.41 21.21 -7.23
N VAL A 686 -11.74 21.36 -7.06
CA VAL A 686 -12.61 20.32 -6.49
C VAL A 686 -13.86 20.07 -7.32
N TYR A 687 -14.12 20.88 -8.34
CA TYR A 687 -15.28 20.78 -9.22
C TYR A 687 -14.87 20.47 -10.67
N ILE A 688 -15.79 19.92 -11.41
CA ILE A 688 -15.76 19.80 -12.87
C ILE A 688 -17.03 20.38 -13.45
N ASP A 689 -16.99 20.78 -14.73
CA ASP A 689 -18.16 21.20 -15.47
C ASP A 689 -18.65 20.07 -16.40
N LEU A 690 -19.78 19.49 -16.07
CA LEU A 690 -20.41 18.41 -16.81
C LEU A 690 -20.79 18.83 -18.25
N CYS A 691 -21.10 20.12 -18.46
CA CYS A 691 -21.50 20.64 -19.78
C CYS A 691 -20.39 20.56 -20.82
N THR A 692 -19.13 20.43 -20.37
CA THR A 692 -17.95 20.36 -21.26
C THR A 692 -17.47 18.96 -21.56
N LYS A 693 -18.16 17.92 -21.03
CA LYS A 693 -17.70 16.53 -21.06
C LYS A 693 -18.43 15.70 -22.10
N SER A 694 -17.69 14.82 -22.78
CA SER A 694 -18.27 13.80 -23.65
C SER A 694 -19.02 12.73 -22.85
N ARG A 695 -19.87 11.94 -23.50
CA ARG A 695 -20.60 10.83 -22.87
C ARG A 695 -19.66 9.86 -22.15
N GLN A 696 -18.59 9.45 -22.82
CA GLN A 696 -17.60 8.56 -22.24
C GLN A 696 -16.93 9.17 -20.99
N GLN A 697 -16.58 10.46 -21.04
CA GLN A 697 -16.07 11.16 -19.87
C GLN A 697 -17.08 11.22 -18.73
N LEU A 698 -18.37 11.45 -19.02
CA LEU A 698 -19.43 11.46 -18.00
C LEU A 698 -19.56 10.11 -17.30
N VAL A 699 -19.42 8.98 -18.02
CA VAL A 699 -19.41 7.64 -17.42
C VAL A 699 -18.24 7.49 -16.43
N ASN A 700 -17.04 7.86 -16.83
CA ASN A 700 -15.85 7.74 -15.99
C ASN A 700 -15.90 8.69 -14.79
N ILE A 701 -16.47 9.88 -14.96
CA ILE A 701 -16.76 10.80 -13.86
C ILE A 701 -17.79 10.18 -12.89
N ALA A 702 -18.81 9.47 -13.39
CA ALA A 702 -19.79 8.80 -12.54
C ALA A 702 -19.11 7.69 -11.69
N ILE A 703 -18.22 6.91 -12.28
CA ILE A 703 -17.44 5.88 -11.56
C ILE A 703 -16.60 6.52 -10.44
N VAL A 704 -15.85 7.56 -10.75
CA VAL A 704 -15.03 8.32 -9.79
C VAL A 704 -15.92 8.93 -8.69
N LYS A 705 -17.06 9.49 -9.04
CA LYS A 705 -18.03 10.10 -8.11
C LYS A 705 -18.59 9.07 -7.14
N LEU A 706 -19.06 7.94 -7.64
CA LEU A 706 -19.58 6.86 -6.81
C LEU A 706 -18.53 6.36 -5.80
N LYS A 707 -17.30 6.16 -6.24
CA LYS A 707 -16.20 5.77 -5.33
C LYS A 707 -15.88 6.84 -4.28
N LEU A 708 -15.88 8.11 -4.69
CA LEU A 708 -15.66 9.23 -3.77
C LEU A 708 -16.73 9.27 -2.67
N GLU A 709 -18.00 9.11 -3.03
CA GLU A 709 -19.09 9.16 -2.07
C GLU A 709 -19.18 7.91 -1.20
N GLU A 710 -18.82 6.75 -1.75
CA GLU A 710 -18.69 5.52 -0.98
C GLU A 710 -17.56 5.64 0.07
N ASP A 711 -16.42 6.23 -0.29
CA ASP A 711 -15.33 6.51 0.64
C ASP A 711 -15.76 7.49 1.73
N PHE A 712 -16.48 8.56 1.38
CA PHE A 712 -17.00 9.53 2.33
C PHE A 712 -17.95 8.88 3.35
N ILE A 713 -18.87 8.03 2.89
CA ILE A 713 -19.79 7.30 3.77
C ILE A 713 -19.01 6.31 4.67
N SER A 714 -18.13 5.51 4.07
CA SER A 714 -17.46 4.41 4.76
C SER A 714 -16.40 4.85 5.76
N TYR A 715 -15.75 6.00 5.53
CA TYR A 715 -14.69 6.50 6.41
C TYR A 715 -15.15 7.65 7.30
N LYS A 716 -15.83 8.66 6.73
CA LYS A 716 -16.22 9.84 7.50
C LYS A 716 -17.58 9.69 8.17
N LEU A 717 -18.63 9.35 7.42
CA LEU A 717 -19.98 9.24 8.02
C LEU A 717 -20.11 8.06 8.96
N HIS A 718 -19.36 6.98 8.75
CA HIS A 718 -19.35 5.83 9.64
C HIS A 718 -19.10 6.22 11.11
N MET A 719 -18.15 7.12 11.38
CA MET A 719 -17.82 7.56 12.73
C MET A 719 -19.04 8.18 13.43
N PHE A 720 -19.85 8.93 12.68
CA PHE A 720 -21.05 9.57 13.21
C PHE A 720 -22.17 8.56 13.45
N PHE A 721 -22.40 7.64 12.51
CA PHE A 721 -23.39 6.58 12.70
C PHE A 721 -23.01 5.67 13.86
N GLN A 722 -21.72 5.38 14.03
CA GLN A 722 -21.23 4.65 15.18
C GLN A 722 -21.52 5.38 16.50
N LEU A 723 -21.23 6.69 16.56
CA LEU A 723 -21.51 7.48 17.74
C LEU A 723 -23.02 7.55 18.05
N MET A 724 -23.86 7.71 16.99
CA MET A 724 -25.32 7.70 17.13
C MET A 724 -25.84 6.36 17.65
N TYR A 725 -25.27 5.25 17.22
CA TYR A 725 -25.58 3.92 17.72
C TYR A 725 -25.16 3.73 19.18
N ASP A 726 -23.93 4.11 19.53
CA ASP A 726 -23.38 4.00 20.86
C ASP A 726 -24.17 4.81 21.90
N TYR A 727 -24.82 5.91 21.48
CA TYR A 727 -25.69 6.74 22.32
C TYR A 727 -27.19 6.46 22.11
N GLY A 728 -27.58 5.35 21.51
CA GLY A 728 -28.96 4.91 21.36
C GLY A 728 -29.86 5.81 20.49
N VAL A 729 -29.26 6.61 19.60
CA VAL A 729 -30.01 7.42 18.60
C VAL A 729 -30.35 6.58 17.35
N LEU A 730 -29.59 5.49 17.12
CA LEU A 730 -29.89 4.47 16.12
C LEU A 730 -30.11 3.13 16.81
N SER A 731 -31.10 2.37 16.35
CA SER A 731 -31.23 0.97 16.72
C SER A 731 -30.16 0.09 16.07
N SER A 732 -29.97 -1.15 16.55
CA SER A 732 -29.07 -2.12 15.96
C SER A 732 -29.42 -2.40 14.49
N ASP A 733 -30.72 -2.57 14.19
CA ASP A 733 -31.18 -2.85 12.84
C ASP A 733 -30.95 -1.65 11.90
N GLU A 734 -31.23 -0.42 12.37
CA GLU A 734 -30.93 0.79 11.60
C GLU A 734 -29.43 0.91 11.32
N TYR A 735 -28.60 0.69 12.33
CA TYR A 735 -27.14 0.73 12.19
C TYR A 735 -26.65 -0.32 11.19
N ASN A 736 -27.08 -1.58 11.32
CA ASN A 736 -26.72 -2.67 10.43
C ASN A 736 -27.17 -2.38 8.99
N GLN A 737 -28.40 -1.86 8.81
CA GLN A 737 -28.89 -1.49 7.48
C GLN A 737 -28.07 -0.34 6.87
N ILE A 738 -27.65 0.64 7.68
CA ILE A 738 -26.84 1.77 7.22
C ILE A 738 -25.42 1.33 6.89
N ILE A 739 -24.79 0.51 7.70
CA ILE A 739 -23.35 0.16 7.54
C ILE A 739 -23.18 -1.02 6.59
N TYR A 740 -23.96 -2.07 6.74
CA TYR A 740 -23.79 -3.34 6.02
C TYR A 740 -24.81 -3.56 4.90
N GLY A 741 -25.89 -2.80 4.88
CA GLY A 741 -26.96 -2.93 3.88
C GLY A 741 -27.94 -4.07 4.12
N THR A 742 -27.85 -4.74 5.26
CA THR A 742 -28.72 -5.87 5.64
C THR A 742 -28.88 -5.95 7.16
N THR A 743 -29.97 -6.59 7.60
CA THR A 743 -30.21 -6.97 9.00
C THR A 743 -30.19 -8.49 9.20
N ASP A 744 -30.09 -9.26 8.12
CA ASP A 744 -30.00 -10.71 8.18
C ASP A 744 -28.69 -11.17 8.78
N ALA A 745 -28.72 -12.09 9.75
CA ALA A 745 -27.55 -12.49 10.52
C ALA A 745 -26.46 -13.16 9.67
N LEU A 746 -26.85 -14.07 8.74
CA LEU A 746 -25.88 -14.74 7.87
C LEU A 746 -25.26 -13.74 6.87
N LYS A 747 -26.08 -12.89 6.25
CA LYS A 747 -25.57 -11.86 5.33
C LYS A 747 -24.65 -10.87 6.02
N LEU A 748 -24.96 -10.48 7.27
CA LEU A 748 -24.08 -9.63 8.09
C LEU A 748 -22.71 -10.28 8.30
N GLN A 749 -22.68 -11.55 8.61
CA GLN A 749 -21.42 -12.29 8.82
C GLN A 749 -20.61 -12.37 7.53
N LEU A 750 -21.25 -12.65 6.40
CA LEU A 750 -20.60 -12.66 5.08
C LEU A 750 -20.04 -11.29 4.69
N VAL A 751 -20.77 -10.19 4.97
CA VAL A 751 -20.27 -8.83 4.73
C VAL A 751 -19.06 -8.52 5.61
N LYS A 752 -19.08 -8.92 6.89
CA LYS A 752 -17.96 -8.72 7.81
C LYS A 752 -16.70 -9.49 7.38
N LEU A 753 -16.89 -10.63 6.72
CA LEU A 753 -15.81 -11.43 6.11
C LEU A 753 -15.29 -10.86 4.79
N GLY A 754 -15.91 -9.79 4.26
CA GLY A 754 -15.40 -9.03 3.12
C GLY A 754 -16.16 -9.24 1.80
N LEU A 755 -17.26 -10.02 1.78
CA LEU A 755 -18.13 -10.11 0.62
C LEU A 755 -18.94 -8.81 0.46
N THR A 756 -19.10 -8.36 -0.77
CA THR A 756 -19.98 -7.22 -1.05
C THR A 756 -21.45 -7.59 -0.90
N ILE A 757 -22.27 -6.66 -0.43
CA ILE A 757 -23.70 -6.91 -0.28
C ILE A 757 -24.38 -7.27 -1.62
N ASN A 758 -23.88 -6.75 -2.72
CA ASN A 758 -24.39 -7.06 -4.06
C ASN A 758 -24.08 -8.52 -4.44
N LEU A 759 -22.87 -9.00 -4.13
CA LEU A 759 -22.50 -10.39 -4.33
C LEU A 759 -23.37 -11.33 -3.48
N ILE A 760 -23.58 -10.97 -2.21
CA ILE A 760 -24.41 -11.76 -1.27
C ILE A 760 -25.86 -11.81 -1.75
N ASN A 761 -26.42 -10.69 -2.24
CA ASN A 761 -27.78 -10.68 -2.78
C ASN A 761 -27.91 -11.57 -4.02
N ARG A 762 -26.91 -11.55 -4.92
CA ARG A 762 -26.91 -12.44 -6.08
C ARG A 762 -26.82 -13.92 -5.65
N LEU A 763 -25.99 -14.25 -4.67
CA LEU A 763 -25.94 -15.62 -4.12
C LEU A 763 -27.29 -16.04 -3.51
N ASP A 764 -28.01 -15.10 -2.92
CA ASP A 764 -29.36 -15.35 -2.39
C ASP A 764 -30.38 -15.56 -3.52
N ASP A 765 -30.38 -14.67 -4.51
CA ASP A 765 -31.26 -14.76 -5.68
C ASP A 765 -31.01 -16.06 -6.49
N ASP A 766 -29.76 -16.49 -6.59
CA ASP A 766 -29.36 -17.76 -7.22
C ASP A 766 -29.54 -18.99 -6.30
N GLY A 767 -30.07 -18.81 -5.08
CA GLY A 767 -30.33 -19.89 -4.11
C GLY A 767 -29.08 -20.55 -3.55
N GLN A 768 -27.92 -19.88 -3.58
CA GLN A 768 -26.63 -20.47 -3.20
C GLN A 768 -26.24 -20.24 -1.74
N LEU A 769 -26.93 -19.36 -1.01
CA LEU A 769 -26.61 -19.11 0.41
C LEU A 769 -26.70 -20.37 1.28
N GLY A 770 -27.64 -21.27 0.98
CA GLY A 770 -27.79 -22.56 1.67
C GLY A 770 -26.67 -23.56 1.41
N ASN A 771 -25.83 -23.32 0.40
CA ASN A 771 -24.64 -24.12 0.06
C ASN A 771 -23.37 -23.62 0.73
N LEU A 772 -23.47 -22.54 1.51
CA LEU A 772 -22.38 -21.98 2.31
C LEU A 772 -22.56 -22.37 3.78
N SER A 773 -21.48 -22.70 4.43
CA SER A 773 -21.42 -22.97 5.86
C SER A 773 -20.22 -22.26 6.48
N LEU A 774 -20.24 -22.15 7.80
CA LEU A 774 -19.11 -21.63 8.56
C LEU A 774 -18.45 -22.80 9.28
N ASP A 775 -17.13 -22.86 9.24
CA ASP A 775 -16.38 -23.82 10.04
C ASP A 775 -16.33 -23.39 11.54
N ALA A 776 -15.68 -24.20 12.37
CA ALA A 776 -15.54 -23.92 13.81
C ALA A 776 -14.73 -22.63 14.11
N GLN A 777 -14.05 -22.07 13.11
CA GLN A 777 -13.29 -20.83 13.17
C GLN A 777 -13.99 -19.66 12.46
N ASP A 778 -15.28 -19.80 12.12
CA ASP A 778 -16.10 -18.85 11.37
C ASP A 778 -15.59 -18.53 9.94
N ASN A 779 -14.78 -19.42 9.34
CA ASN A 779 -14.43 -19.27 7.92
C ASN A 779 -15.55 -19.81 7.04
N VAL A 780 -15.83 -19.10 5.96
CA VAL A 780 -16.83 -19.55 4.97
C VAL A 780 -16.28 -20.72 4.16
N GLN A 781 -17.11 -21.76 4.03
CA GLN A 781 -16.83 -22.92 3.19
C GLN A 781 -18.03 -23.20 2.30
N GLY A 782 -17.77 -23.52 1.03
CA GLY A 782 -18.78 -24.00 0.09
C GLY A 782 -18.79 -25.51 0.04
N ASN A 783 -19.97 -26.10 -0.13
CA ASN A 783 -20.12 -27.54 -0.42
C ASN A 783 -19.85 -27.80 -1.94
N ASP A 784 -19.90 -29.08 -2.36
CA ASP A 784 -19.68 -29.48 -3.75
C ASP A 784 -20.61 -28.77 -4.74
N ALA A 785 -21.85 -28.52 -4.35
CA ALA A 785 -22.81 -27.80 -5.19
C ALA A 785 -22.40 -26.33 -5.39
N PHE A 786 -21.87 -25.71 -4.35
CA PHE A 786 -21.32 -24.36 -4.44
C PHE A 786 -20.09 -24.31 -5.34
N GLU A 787 -19.18 -25.28 -5.25
CA GLU A 787 -17.99 -25.36 -6.11
C GLU A 787 -18.37 -25.52 -7.59
N GLN A 788 -19.39 -26.32 -7.90
CA GLN A 788 -19.93 -26.43 -9.26
C GLN A 788 -20.53 -25.09 -9.74
N TYR A 789 -21.30 -24.41 -8.87
CA TYR A 789 -21.82 -23.08 -9.16
C TYR A 789 -20.67 -22.08 -9.41
N ARG A 790 -19.66 -22.06 -8.54
CA ARG A 790 -18.48 -21.18 -8.67
C ARG A 790 -17.75 -21.40 -10.00
N ALA A 791 -17.66 -22.64 -10.47
CA ALA A 791 -17.07 -22.95 -11.76
C ALA A 791 -17.91 -22.48 -12.96
N SER A 792 -19.24 -22.36 -12.80
CA SER A 792 -20.18 -21.97 -13.85
C SER A 792 -20.38 -20.47 -14.02
N VAL A 793 -20.09 -19.68 -12.99
CA VAL A 793 -20.25 -18.20 -13.04
C VAL A 793 -19.15 -17.54 -13.85
N ASP A 794 -19.42 -16.33 -14.30
CA ASP A 794 -18.45 -15.51 -15.03
C ASP A 794 -17.18 -15.23 -14.21
N ASP A 795 -16.12 -14.89 -14.92
CA ASP A 795 -14.79 -14.73 -14.34
C ASP A 795 -14.68 -13.61 -13.29
N PHE A 796 -15.41 -12.49 -13.48
CA PHE A 796 -15.42 -11.42 -12.48
C PHE A 796 -16.05 -11.90 -11.15
N TYR A 797 -17.15 -12.60 -11.23
CA TYR A 797 -17.84 -13.17 -10.07
C TYR A 797 -16.99 -14.24 -9.38
N ARG A 798 -16.36 -15.11 -10.17
CA ARG A 798 -15.45 -16.15 -9.67
C ARG A 798 -14.29 -15.52 -8.91
N PHE A 799 -13.76 -14.42 -9.43
CA PHE A 799 -12.72 -13.66 -8.74
C PHE A 799 -13.22 -13.09 -7.40
N GLU A 800 -14.39 -12.45 -7.36
CA GLU A 800 -14.95 -11.91 -6.10
C GLU A 800 -15.19 -13.00 -5.06
N LEU A 801 -15.73 -14.17 -5.46
CA LEU A 801 -15.93 -15.32 -4.57
C LEU A 801 -14.60 -15.85 -4.03
N SER A 802 -13.58 -16.02 -4.87
CA SER A 802 -12.26 -16.53 -4.48
C SER A 802 -11.49 -15.65 -3.48
N ARG A 803 -11.99 -14.46 -3.17
CA ARG A 803 -11.40 -13.57 -2.17
C ARG A 803 -11.68 -14.01 -0.73
N VAL A 804 -12.79 -14.71 -0.51
CA VAL A 804 -13.26 -15.04 0.83
C VAL A 804 -13.51 -16.53 0.99
N ILE A 805 -13.96 -17.20 -0.07
CA ILE A 805 -14.37 -18.62 -0.07
C ILE A 805 -13.32 -19.53 -0.70
#